data_c7cce603a60db8ac594cf7ed0f179049
#
_entry.id   c7cce603a60db8ac594cf7ed0f179049
#
_cell.length_a   1.000
_cell.length_b   1.000
_cell.length_c   1.000
_cell.angle_alpha   90.00
_cell.angle_beta   90.00
_cell.angle_gamma   90.00
#
_symmetry.space_group_name_H-M   'P 1'
#
loop_
_entity.id
_entity.type
_entity.pdbx_description
1 polymer ?
#
loop_
_entity_poly.entity_id
_entity_poly.type
_entity_poly.pdbx_seq_one_letter_code
_entity_poly.pdbx_strand_id
1 'polypeptide(L)'
;MDAWLTRLLAPKPARHGTIIWWQGENAAAELCEALKERNIAHALAFGQGSEPMAALTDALVAAGLDVEWVQGKTPQARGDRTVILTDGAGYPQAAQLAEALRRQAKRDASRLQPIRKADAAETDEPDPPEGKISYALNIEDALREEMQTSPLTTEVPETEPAAVAEDTEAMLEQTEATAAEEVSSEEASDVTVEDAATASEAPAQEPAEQASAEPSDTTIPIPAPTQELVAQEAPEESYAGAAMLVLVPHRLDVLPFASMSAPPDGVVFMPGFAGNVTEEHLRDARLSALATAVETLICRKISQQVRRDAQEALSLIGQEPLTAELSARMTLLAGAPTGYACCLGAAVHEAHPGVPLGEARLACLRELLRRYGTDARHGLHLCSLGVGCGGEKASPESNSTAFLQWLDNACAARGVTSAWRCLRNNELPGLAQSVLKQVKLAAPKHLSAQALAETLAALKVQETDGFAIEQLCEKQRAYFDQGKTLSLDFRFHRLEAVKRWMDTHEEAIQEALFADLGKSAFEAYETEIMLVREELHYLRTHLSSLAATAWYHAPITQWPSRCFTVQEPYGQVLIMAPWNYPFLLSVDPLLAAIAAGNCVVLKPSAYAPATSKLLHEMVSELFDPEYVAVVEGGRAENQSLLEQKFDYIFFTGSVDVGKIVMTAAAQHLTPVTLELGGKSPCIVDETADLALAAKRIIWGKYINAGQTCVAPDYILCHESVKEKLVEALKEQVRRFWGAEPLKNPELPRIVNRKHFDRLCGYLANGQVEIGGHTSEETLQMEPTVLSGVSWDDAVMQEEIFGPVLPVLTYGDFDALLTFLRTRPKSLAGYLFTRSTEHEDAFLKRLSFGGGCINDVLCHLATTCLPFGGVGESGMGSYHGRRSFETFSHTKPVLKKSLRVDVPVRYPPYKNKRKWLKRLSR
;
A
#
# COMPACT_ATOMS: atom_id res chain seq x y z
N MET A 1 41.55 -7.51 9.55
CA MET A 1 41.28 -6.28 10.32
C MET A 1 42.42 -5.29 10.22
N ASP A 2 43.64 -5.67 10.53
CA ASP A 2 44.80 -4.76 10.50
C ASP A 2 45.10 -4.05 9.18
N ALA A 3 44.95 -4.73 8.05
CA ALA A 3 45.26 -4.16 6.74
C ALA A 3 44.35 -3.01 6.33
N TRP A 4 43.06 -3.03 6.70
CA TRP A 4 42.11 -1.99 6.35
C TRP A 4 42.19 -0.77 7.28
N LEU A 5 42.35 -0.99 8.59
CA LEU A 5 42.54 0.11 9.54
C LEU A 5 43.83 0.85 9.22
N THR A 6 44.87 0.15 8.80
CA THR A 6 46.12 0.73 8.30
C THR A 6 45.85 1.60 7.04
N ARG A 7 44.99 1.15 6.13
CA ARG A 7 44.58 1.95 4.94
C ARG A 7 43.67 3.12 5.30
N LEU A 8 42.76 2.94 6.27
CA LEU A 8 41.83 3.96 6.69
C LEU A 8 42.49 5.09 7.47
N LEU A 9 43.39 4.75 8.36
CA LEU A 9 44.12 5.67 9.24
C LEU A 9 45.52 6.02 8.70
N ALA A 10 45.87 5.57 7.48
CA ALA A 10 47.08 6.00 6.78
C ALA A 10 47.04 7.53 6.53
N PRO A 11 48.16 8.20 6.41
CA PRO A 11 48.25 9.63 6.13
C PRO A 11 47.50 10.10 4.88
N LYS A 12 47.15 9.17 3.97
CA LYS A 12 46.21 9.42 2.87
C LYS A 12 44.81 8.94 3.24
N PRO A 13 43.77 9.80 3.09
CA PRO A 13 42.43 9.33 3.32
C PRO A 13 42.12 8.13 2.42
N ALA A 14 41.57 7.07 3.03
CA ALA A 14 41.05 5.94 2.27
C ALA A 14 40.01 6.48 1.28
N ARG A 15 40.23 6.20 0.01
CA ARG A 15 39.26 6.62 -1.01
C ARG A 15 38.03 5.76 -0.89
N HIS A 16 36.83 6.39 -1.09
CA HIS A 16 35.53 5.78 -1.10
C HIS A 16 35.50 4.29 -1.40
N GLY A 17 34.77 3.50 -0.62
CA GLY A 17 34.46 2.13 -0.97
C GLY A 17 34.92 1.05 0.00
N THR A 18 35.44 1.39 1.17
CA THR A 18 35.82 0.41 2.16
C THR A 18 34.64 0.09 3.07
N ILE A 19 34.06 -1.09 2.90
CA ILE A 19 33.02 -1.63 3.78
C ILE A 19 33.68 -2.63 4.72
N ILE A 20 33.34 -2.49 6.00
CA ILE A 20 33.92 -3.31 7.04
C ILE A 20 32.80 -4.04 7.73
N TRP A 21 32.86 -5.35 7.65
CA TRP A 21 31.99 -6.24 8.37
C TRP A 21 32.59 -6.59 9.71
N TRP A 22 31.83 -6.34 10.76
CA TRP A 22 32.24 -6.71 12.11
C TRP A 22 31.16 -7.59 12.75
N GLN A 23 31.38 -8.87 12.74
CA GLN A 23 30.49 -9.86 13.33
C GLN A 23 31.18 -10.45 14.57
N GLY A 24 30.67 -10.14 15.76
CA GLY A 24 31.16 -10.73 17.00
C GLY A 24 30.59 -10.03 18.23
N GLU A 25 30.44 -10.77 19.33
CA GLU A 25 30.00 -10.24 20.63
C GLU A 25 31.00 -9.22 21.23
N ASN A 26 32.24 -9.19 20.75
CA ASN A 26 33.31 -8.33 21.24
C ASN A 26 33.71 -7.21 20.26
N ALA A 27 32.87 -6.88 19.30
CA ALA A 27 33.18 -5.91 18.22
C ALA A 27 33.67 -4.54 18.72
N ALA A 28 33.10 -4.02 19.83
CA ALA A 28 33.54 -2.76 20.42
C ALA A 28 34.97 -2.87 21.02
N ALA A 29 35.28 -3.97 21.69
CA ALA A 29 36.59 -4.20 22.28
C ALA A 29 37.69 -4.37 21.20
N GLU A 30 37.37 -5.08 20.12
CA GLU A 30 38.30 -5.26 18.99
C GLU A 30 38.54 -3.92 18.25
N LEU A 31 37.50 -3.06 18.11
CA LEU A 31 37.68 -1.71 17.58
C LEU A 31 38.58 -0.87 18.47
N CYS A 32 38.36 -0.92 19.79
CA CYS A 32 39.21 -0.22 20.76
C CYS A 32 40.68 -0.64 20.67
N GLU A 33 40.94 -1.94 20.57
CA GLU A 33 42.30 -2.48 20.45
C GLU A 33 42.93 -2.04 19.12
N ALA A 34 42.22 -2.13 18.05
CA ALA A 34 42.67 -1.68 16.72
C ALA A 34 42.96 -0.17 16.63
N LEU A 35 42.20 0.67 17.31
CA LEU A 35 42.47 2.10 17.40
C LEU A 35 43.69 2.41 18.23
N LYS A 36 43.89 1.69 19.36
CA LYS A 36 45.09 1.79 20.22
C LYS A 36 46.37 1.38 19.52
N GLU A 37 46.38 0.27 18.82
CA GLU A 37 47.53 -0.22 18.05
C GLU A 37 48.02 0.83 17.05
N ARG A 38 47.14 1.72 16.60
CA ARG A 38 47.42 2.80 15.67
C ARG A 38 47.67 4.15 16.33
N ASN A 39 47.83 4.13 17.62
CA ASN A 39 48.14 5.35 18.39
C ASN A 39 47.04 6.45 18.30
N ILE A 40 45.77 6.06 18.06
CA ILE A 40 44.61 6.95 18.17
C ILE A 40 44.36 7.16 19.66
N ALA A 41 44.46 8.39 20.10
CA ALA A 41 44.28 8.76 21.50
C ALA A 41 43.00 9.54 21.78
N HIS A 42 42.34 10.03 20.73
CA HIS A 42 41.20 10.92 20.89
C HIS A 42 40.08 10.55 19.90
N ALA A 43 38.85 10.55 20.38
CA ALA A 43 37.66 10.31 19.57
C ALA A 43 36.64 11.44 19.79
N LEU A 44 36.09 11.97 18.70
CA LEU A 44 34.98 12.92 18.72
C LEU A 44 33.69 12.19 18.38
N ALA A 45 32.76 12.14 19.32
CA ALA A 45 31.46 11.48 19.15
C ALA A 45 30.37 12.48 18.81
N PHE A 46 29.62 12.21 17.73
CA PHE A 46 28.49 12.99 17.28
C PHE A 46 27.22 12.12 17.27
N GLY A 47 26.16 12.58 17.91
CA GLY A 47 24.88 11.90 17.97
C GLY A 47 23.97 12.46 19.04
N GLN A 48 22.76 11.94 19.14
CA GLN A 48 21.82 12.31 20.21
C GLN A 48 21.96 11.41 21.45
N GLY A 49 23.08 10.69 21.61
CA GLY A 49 23.29 9.77 22.73
C GLY A 49 22.44 8.53 22.65
N SER A 50 22.24 7.97 21.43
CA SER A 50 21.58 6.68 21.25
C SER A 50 22.26 5.61 22.10
N GLU A 51 21.53 4.70 22.69
CA GLU A 51 22.03 3.64 23.59
C GLU A 51 23.23 2.90 22.99
N PRO A 52 23.27 2.54 21.69
CA PRO A 52 24.43 1.93 21.07
C PRO A 52 25.65 2.84 21.03
N MET A 53 25.46 4.13 20.74
CA MET A 53 26.58 5.07 20.65
C MET A 53 27.15 5.39 22.04
N ALA A 54 26.31 5.46 23.07
CA ALA A 54 26.74 5.58 24.46
C ALA A 54 27.56 4.36 24.92
N ALA A 55 27.08 3.17 24.61
CA ALA A 55 27.81 1.92 24.95
C ALA A 55 29.17 1.82 24.25
N LEU A 56 29.27 2.27 22.99
CA LEU A 56 30.55 2.31 22.28
C LEU A 56 31.49 3.36 22.89
N THR A 57 31.01 4.55 23.20
CA THR A 57 31.84 5.60 23.82
C THR A 57 32.29 5.20 25.20
N ASP A 58 31.47 4.54 26.01
CA ASP A 58 31.84 3.99 27.30
C ASP A 58 32.94 2.91 27.16
N ALA A 59 32.84 2.04 26.17
CA ALA A 59 33.86 1.04 25.86
C ALA A 59 35.20 1.68 25.43
N LEU A 60 35.15 2.75 24.63
CA LEU A 60 36.34 3.48 24.21
C LEU A 60 37.01 4.19 25.39
N VAL A 61 36.22 4.81 26.27
CA VAL A 61 36.69 5.44 27.51
C VAL A 61 37.31 4.38 28.43
N ALA A 62 36.64 3.26 28.63
CA ALA A 62 37.16 2.14 29.42
C ALA A 62 38.47 1.57 28.85
N ALA A 63 38.62 1.63 27.54
CA ALA A 63 39.84 1.29 26.83
C ALA A 63 40.93 2.37 26.93
N GLY A 64 40.69 3.54 27.55
CA GLY A 64 41.68 4.60 27.78
C GLY A 64 41.85 5.57 26.62
N LEU A 65 40.82 5.68 25.71
CA LEU A 65 40.75 6.76 24.73
C LEU A 65 40.06 7.99 25.36
N ASP A 66 40.52 9.16 24.96
CA ASP A 66 39.86 10.44 25.32
C ASP A 66 38.70 10.67 24.36
N VAL A 67 37.44 10.51 24.84
CA VAL A 67 36.24 10.64 24.04
C VAL A 67 35.52 11.94 24.39
N GLU A 68 35.38 12.84 23.42
CA GLU A 68 34.64 14.10 23.56
C GLU A 68 33.33 14.02 22.83
N TRP A 69 32.20 14.15 23.57
CA TRP A 69 30.87 14.34 22.98
C TRP A 69 30.68 15.76 22.50
N VAL A 70 30.42 15.94 21.21
CA VAL A 70 30.25 17.24 20.59
C VAL A 70 28.81 17.68 20.68
N GLN A 71 28.52 18.61 21.58
CA GLN A 71 27.20 19.25 21.71
C GLN A 71 27.33 20.75 21.40
N GLY A 72 26.93 21.17 20.22
CA GLY A 72 26.63 22.59 19.89
C GLY A 72 27.80 23.55 19.74
N LYS A 73 29.06 23.15 19.97
CA LYS A 73 30.27 23.95 19.71
C LYS A 73 31.19 23.23 18.75
N THR A 74 31.89 23.97 17.89
CA THR A 74 32.90 23.40 17.00
C THR A 74 34.09 22.92 17.83
N PRO A 75 34.31 21.58 17.93
CA PRO A 75 35.43 21.02 18.68
C PRO A 75 36.76 21.28 17.97
N GLN A 76 37.84 21.31 18.71
CA GLN A 76 39.16 21.35 18.13
C GLN A 76 39.68 19.91 18.00
N ALA A 77 39.85 19.44 16.78
CA ALA A 77 40.50 18.18 16.51
C ALA A 77 41.99 18.28 16.86
N ARG A 78 42.50 17.30 17.60
CA ARG A 78 43.91 17.21 18.02
C ARG A 78 44.78 16.48 16.99
N GLY A 79 44.81 17.00 15.74
CA GLY A 79 45.68 16.48 14.69
C GLY A 79 45.25 15.14 14.10
N ASP A 80 46.22 14.39 13.56
CA ASP A 80 46.08 13.10 12.87
C ASP A 80 45.73 11.88 13.76
N ARG A 81 45.69 12.10 15.07
CA ARG A 81 45.39 11.08 16.09
C ARG A 81 43.93 11.12 16.55
N THR A 82 43.06 11.76 15.82
CA THR A 82 41.64 11.88 16.17
C THR A 82 40.80 11.08 15.18
N VAL A 83 39.93 10.23 15.70
CA VAL A 83 38.86 9.57 14.91
C VAL A 83 37.53 10.29 15.17
N ILE A 84 36.73 10.44 14.15
CA ILE A 84 35.38 10.98 14.24
C ILE A 84 34.40 9.83 14.15
N LEU A 85 33.63 9.64 15.20
CA LEU A 85 32.57 8.63 15.31
C LEU A 85 31.23 9.31 15.20
N THR A 86 30.31 8.75 14.44
CA THR A 86 28.96 9.32 14.32
C THR A 86 27.93 8.22 14.05
N ASP A 87 26.75 8.38 14.64
CA ASP A 87 25.53 7.69 14.22
C ASP A 87 24.78 8.52 13.17
N GLY A 88 23.65 8.00 12.69
CA GLY A 88 22.84 8.69 11.69
C GLY A 88 22.39 10.09 12.08
N ALA A 89 22.10 10.34 13.37
CA ALA A 89 21.63 11.62 13.87
C ALA A 89 22.76 12.67 13.96
N GLY A 90 23.97 12.23 14.29
CA GLY A 90 25.15 13.11 14.40
C GLY A 90 25.88 13.35 13.07
N TYR A 91 25.55 12.61 12.02
CA TYR A 91 26.30 12.62 10.77
C TYR A 91 26.44 14.00 10.09
N PRO A 92 25.43 14.88 9.99
CA PRO A 92 25.59 16.16 9.34
C PRO A 92 26.65 17.04 9.99
N GLN A 93 26.72 17.03 11.32
CA GLN A 93 27.69 17.79 12.09
C GLN A 93 29.10 17.20 11.96
N ALA A 94 29.22 15.88 12.04
CA ALA A 94 30.46 15.16 11.83
C ALA A 94 31.04 15.39 10.43
N ALA A 95 30.19 15.37 9.40
CA ALA A 95 30.59 15.63 8.01
C ALA A 95 31.10 17.05 7.80
N GLN A 96 30.43 18.07 8.42
CA GLN A 96 30.87 19.45 8.36
C GLN A 96 32.26 19.63 9.00
N LEU A 97 32.49 19.02 10.17
CA LEU A 97 33.78 19.07 10.81
C LEU A 97 34.87 18.37 9.99
N ALA A 98 34.61 17.17 9.49
CA ALA A 98 35.54 16.42 8.67
C ALA A 98 35.95 17.20 7.42
N GLU A 99 35.00 17.88 6.76
CA GLU A 99 35.29 18.74 5.61
C GLU A 99 36.11 19.96 6.00
N ALA A 100 35.81 20.61 7.13
CA ALA A 100 36.58 21.75 7.62
C ALA A 100 38.03 21.36 7.89
N LEU A 101 38.25 20.21 8.55
CA LEU A 101 39.59 19.67 8.82
C LEU A 101 40.35 19.31 7.53
N ARG A 102 39.70 18.71 6.55
CA ARG A 102 40.28 18.41 5.24
C ARG A 102 40.65 19.68 4.48
N ARG A 103 39.84 20.75 4.55
CA ARG A 103 40.15 22.05 3.94
C ARG A 103 41.31 22.71 4.64
N GLN A 104 41.40 22.61 5.97
CA GLN A 104 42.54 23.13 6.74
C GLN A 104 43.80 22.39 6.38
N ALA A 105 43.81 21.04 6.37
CA ALA A 105 44.95 20.22 5.97
C ALA A 105 45.45 20.55 4.55
N LYS A 106 44.54 20.79 3.59
CA LYS A 106 44.90 21.23 2.23
C LYS A 106 45.54 22.63 2.22
N ARG A 107 45.07 23.55 3.05
CA ARG A 107 45.70 24.90 3.19
C ARG A 107 47.09 24.82 3.79
N ASP A 108 47.27 23.98 4.80
CA ASP A 108 48.55 23.78 5.49
C ASP A 108 49.55 23.10 4.57
N ALA A 109 49.11 22.08 3.80
CA ALA A 109 49.96 21.44 2.77
C ALA A 109 50.34 22.43 1.65
N SER A 110 49.45 23.36 1.26
CA SER A 110 49.77 24.39 0.25
C SER A 110 50.73 25.47 0.78
N ARG A 111 50.81 25.65 2.10
CA ARG A 111 51.74 26.58 2.77
C ARG A 111 53.12 25.92 2.98
N LEU A 112 53.23 24.60 2.94
CA LEU A 112 54.47 23.84 3.15
C LEU A 112 55.21 23.51 1.84
N GLN A 113 54.81 24.07 0.69
CA GLN A 113 55.61 24.02 -0.55
C GLN A 113 56.42 25.31 -0.74
N PRO A 114 57.70 25.32 -0.35
CA PRO A 114 58.62 26.19 -1.02
C PRO A 114 59.61 25.38 -1.85
N ILE A 115 59.70 25.71 -3.13
CA ILE A 115 60.92 25.73 -3.96
C ILE A 115 61.55 24.36 -4.25
N ARG A 116 61.33 23.88 -5.45
CA ARG A 116 62.37 23.67 -6.53
C ARG A 116 61.75 23.05 -7.77
N LYS A 117 61.64 23.86 -8.79
CA LYS A 117 61.75 23.40 -10.17
C LYS A 117 63.21 23.61 -10.52
N ALA A 118 63.88 22.55 -10.75
CA ALA A 118 65.11 22.50 -11.64
C ALA A 118 65.37 21.01 -11.96
N ASP A 119 65.50 20.77 -13.23
CA ASP A 119 66.15 19.61 -13.87
C ASP A 119 65.35 18.30 -13.91
N ALA A 120 64.60 18.16 -15.04
CA ALA A 120 64.53 16.89 -15.80
C ALA A 120 64.31 17.19 -17.26
N ALA A 121 65.19 16.65 -18.06
CA ALA A 121 65.34 16.86 -19.47
C ALA A 121 64.24 16.21 -20.34
N GLU A 122 64.19 16.78 -21.52
CA GLU A 122 63.38 16.39 -22.73
C GLU A 122 63.46 14.89 -23.04
N THR A 123 62.24 14.31 -23.33
CA THR A 123 62.12 13.28 -24.39
C THR A 123 60.86 13.58 -25.20
N ASP A 124 61.08 13.74 -26.48
CA ASP A 124 60.16 13.97 -27.59
C ASP A 124 59.15 12.80 -27.75
N GLU A 125 57.88 13.10 -27.86
CA GLU A 125 56.93 12.44 -28.76
C GLU A 125 55.72 13.38 -29.05
N PRO A 126 55.16 13.34 -30.29
CA PRO A 126 54.44 14.46 -30.88
C PRO A 126 52.94 14.55 -30.55
N ASP A 127 52.48 15.78 -30.41
CA ASP A 127 51.09 16.20 -30.23
C ASP A 127 50.13 15.79 -31.33
N PRO A 128 48.87 15.44 -31.04
CA PRO A 128 47.76 15.57 -31.99
C PRO A 128 47.05 16.94 -31.82
N PRO A 129 46.35 17.40 -32.85
CA PRO A 129 46.11 18.82 -33.10
C PRO A 129 45.03 19.48 -32.23
N GLU A 130 45.26 20.75 -31.99
CA GLU A 130 44.41 21.67 -31.26
C GLU A 130 43.01 21.88 -31.84
N GLY A 131 42.00 21.78 -30.98
CA GLY A 131 40.70 22.38 -31.18
C GLY A 131 40.30 23.13 -29.87
N LYS A 132 40.70 24.41 -29.81
CA LYS A 132 40.31 25.31 -28.75
C LYS A 132 38.82 25.64 -28.83
N ILE A 133 38.04 25.33 -27.81
CA ILE A 133 36.87 26.10 -27.42
C ILE A 133 36.92 26.36 -25.92
N SER A 134 37.31 27.56 -25.56
CA SER A 134 37.22 28.12 -24.23
C SER A 134 35.83 28.71 -24.04
N TYR A 135 35.10 28.25 -23.06
CA TYR A 135 33.98 29.00 -22.50
C TYR A 135 34.27 29.32 -21.04
N ALA A 136 34.84 30.50 -20.82
CA ALA A 136 34.72 31.21 -19.59
C ALA A 136 33.42 32.03 -19.66
N LEU A 137 32.35 31.61 -19.05
CA LEU A 137 31.12 32.42 -18.87
C LEU A 137 31.23 33.16 -17.56
N ASN A 138 31.38 34.47 -17.67
CA ASN A 138 31.36 35.43 -16.57
C ASN A 138 29.90 35.66 -16.19
N ILE A 139 29.56 35.35 -14.95
CA ILE A 139 28.15 35.37 -14.42
C ILE A 139 27.60 36.82 -14.36
N GLU A 140 28.48 37.84 -14.42
CA GLU A 140 28.05 39.22 -14.45
C GLU A 140 27.48 39.68 -15.81
N ASP A 141 27.88 39.08 -16.90
CA ASP A 141 27.36 39.45 -18.23
C ASP A 141 25.99 38.83 -18.55
N ALA A 142 25.67 37.68 -17.98
CA ALA A 142 24.37 37.05 -18.15
C ALA A 142 23.23 37.77 -17.43
N LEU A 143 23.54 38.49 -16.33
CA LEU A 143 22.55 39.26 -15.57
C LEU A 143 22.27 40.63 -16.22
N ARG A 144 23.13 41.10 -17.16
CA ARG A 144 22.93 42.37 -17.87
C ARG A 144 22.08 42.24 -19.12
N GLU A 145 22.06 41.10 -19.78
CA GLU A 145 21.22 40.87 -20.95
C GLU A 145 19.74 40.66 -20.65
N GLU A 146 19.39 40.15 -19.49
CA GLU A 146 17.97 39.98 -19.08
C GLU A 146 17.28 41.31 -18.63
N MET A 147 18.06 42.39 -18.41
CA MET A 147 17.50 43.67 -17.98
C MET A 147 17.30 44.70 -19.14
N GLN A 148 17.55 44.34 -20.37
CA GLN A 148 17.48 45.27 -21.53
C GLN A 148 16.40 44.98 -22.56
N THR A 149 15.52 44.02 -22.38
CA THR A 149 14.41 43.80 -23.33
C THR A 149 13.05 43.82 -22.64
N SER A 150 12.51 45.01 -22.45
CA SER A 150 11.05 45.28 -22.57
C SER A 150 10.81 46.77 -22.47
N PRO A 151 10.14 47.36 -23.45
CA PRO A 151 9.25 48.45 -23.15
C PRO A 151 7.86 48.18 -23.70
N LEU A 152 6.85 48.20 -22.84
CA LEU A 152 5.50 48.58 -23.24
C LEU A 152 4.74 49.15 -22.05
N THR A 153 4.62 50.45 -22.11
CA THR A 153 3.74 51.30 -21.37
C THR A 153 2.29 51.00 -21.57
N THR A 154 1.50 50.90 -20.51
CA THR A 154 0.12 51.42 -20.52
C THR A 154 -0.25 51.92 -19.12
N GLU A 155 -0.72 53.15 -19.10
CA GLU A 155 -1.16 53.94 -17.97
C GLU A 155 -2.36 53.31 -17.22
N VAL A 156 -2.33 53.40 -15.90
CA VAL A 156 -3.49 53.18 -15.02
C VAL A 156 -3.82 54.50 -14.34
N PRO A 157 -5.05 55.02 -14.34
CA PRO A 157 -5.40 56.21 -13.61
C PRO A 157 -5.60 55.92 -12.12
N GLU A 158 -5.04 56.81 -11.31
CA GLU A 158 -5.22 56.87 -9.88
C GLU A 158 -6.66 57.23 -9.54
N THR A 159 -7.26 56.53 -8.58
CA THR A 159 -8.35 57.10 -7.74
C THR A 159 -8.03 56.78 -6.27
N GLU A 160 -8.03 57.81 -5.47
CA GLU A 160 -7.77 57.86 -4.04
C GLU A 160 -8.80 57.03 -3.24
N PRO A 161 -8.43 56.58 -2.01
CA PRO A 161 -9.24 55.73 -1.15
C PRO A 161 -10.19 56.59 -0.26
N ALA A 162 -11.46 56.18 -0.20
CA ALA A 162 -12.38 56.67 0.82
C ALA A 162 -12.40 55.71 2.01
N ALA A 163 -12.20 56.27 3.17
CA ALA A 163 -12.17 55.66 4.47
C ALA A 163 -13.53 55.05 4.87
N VAL A 164 -13.55 53.77 5.27
CA VAL A 164 -14.43 53.27 6.31
C VAL A 164 -13.61 52.24 7.12
N ALA A 165 -13.16 52.66 8.23
CA ALA A 165 -12.60 51.81 9.27
C ALA A 165 -13.51 51.89 10.49
N GLU A 166 -13.42 50.89 11.34
CA GLU A 166 -13.96 50.81 12.70
C GLU A 166 -15.44 50.41 12.78
N ASP A 167 -15.67 49.11 12.95
CA ASP A 167 -16.67 48.58 13.88
C ASP A 167 -16.77 47.03 13.75
N THR A 168 -15.73 46.26 14.08
CA THR A 168 -15.81 44.79 14.18
C THR A 168 -14.95 44.15 15.29
N GLU A 169 -14.38 44.94 16.18
CA GLU A 169 -13.60 44.38 17.31
C GLU A 169 -14.33 44.34 18.66
N ALA A 170 -15.59 44.81 18.73
CA ALA A 170 -16.33 44.91 19.98
C ALA A 170 -17.41 43.80 20.20
N MET A 171 -17.49 42.81 19.33
CA MET A 171 -18.48 41.71 19.46
C MET A 171 -17.88 40.31 19.75
N LEU A 172 -16.58 40.19 19.94
CA LEU A 172 -15.94 38.90 20.24
C LEU A 172 -15.45 38.72 21.69
N GLU A 173 -15.59 39.76 22.55
CA GLU A 173 -15.20 39.68 23.97
C GLU A 173 -16.35 39.49 24.97
N GLN A 174 -17.59 39.32 24.54
CA GLN A 174 -18.73 39.08 25.45
C GLN A 174 -19.34 37.68 25.48
N THR A 175 -18.73 36.70 24.84
CA THR A 175 -19.20 35.30 24.86
C THR A 175 -18.30 34.32 25.60
N GLU A 176 -17.20 34.73 26.19
CA GLU A 176 -16.31 33.89 27.02
C GLU A 176 -16.41 34.08 28.53
N ALA A 177 -17.37 34.90 29.04
CA ALA A 177 -17.47 35.19 30.46
C ALA A 177 -18.70 34.64 31.20
N THR A 178 -19.46 33.69 30.59
CA THR A 178 -20.65 33.11 31.24
C THR A 178 -20.71 31.56 31.28
N ALA A 179 -19.57 30.92 31.20
CA ALA A 179 -19.47 29.45 31.30
C ALA A 179 -18.49 28.93 32.37
N ALA A 180 -18.23 29.69 33.40
CA ALA A 180 -17.28 29.33 34.46
C ALA A 180 -17.77 29.67 35.87
N GLU A 181 -19.06 29.45 36.17
CA GLU A 181 -19.55 29.43 37.53
C GLU A 181 -20.83 28.56 37.58
N GLU A 182 -20.67 27.32 37.85
CA GLU A 182 -21.60 26.39 38.49
C GLU A 182 -21.09 24.96 38.25
N VAL A 183 -20.23 24.45 39.09
CA VAL A 183 -20.18 23.12 39.68
C VAL A 183 -19.06 23.11 40.73
N SER A 184 -19.42 23.45 41.94
CA SER A 184 -18.69 22.98 43.11
C SER A 184 -19.69 22.60 44.16
N SER A 185 -19.41 21.50 44.80
CA SER A 185 -20.04 20.90 45.99
C SER A 185 -21.16 19.89 45.76
N GLU A 186 -20.79 18.65 45.97
CA GLU A 186 -21.31 17.76 47.00
C GLU A 186 -20.65 16.37 46.83
N GLU A 187 -19.72 16.15 47.70
CA GLU A 187 -19.58 15.14 48.75
C GLU A 187 -19.75 13.66 48.37
N ALA A 188 -18.69 12.97 48.71
CA ALA A 188 -18.48 11.56 48.80
C ALA A 188 -19.45 10.86 49.80
N SER A 189 -19.89 9.68 49.44
CA SER A 189 -20.17 8.66 50.43
C SER A 189 -19.79 7.27 49.92
N ASP A 190 -18.87 6.67 50.64
CA ASP A 190 -18.49 5.27 50.67
C ASP A 190 -19.71 4.33 50.77
N VAL A 191 -19.73 3.28 49.99
CA VAL A 191 -20.30 1.98 50.42
C VAL A 191 -19.39 0.86 49.90
N THR A 192 -18.66 0.29 50.85
CA THR A 192 -18.06 -1.03 50.81
C THR A 192 -19.12 -2.12 50.75
N VAL A 193 -18.90 -3.11 49.89
CA VAL A 193 -19.50 -4.45 50.11
C VAL A 193 -18.41 -5.51 49.93
N GLU A 194 -18.20 -6.18 51.08
CA GLU A 194 -17.36 -7.36 51.25
C GLU A 194 -17.95 -8.62 50.60
N ASP A 195 -17.01 -9.48 50.24
CA ASP A 195 -16.93 -10.93 50.35
C ASP A 195 -18.07 -11.86 49.90
N ALA A 196 -17.69 -12.75 49.06
CA ALA A 196 -17.76 -14.20 49.33
C ALA A 196 -16.85 -14.98 48.39
N ALA A 197 -15.74 -15.41 48.93
CA ALA A 197 -14.88 -16.44 48.41
C ALA A 197 -15.51 -17.82 48.52
N THR A 198 -15.26 -18.70 47.57
CA THR A 198 -14.90 -20.09 47.89
C THR A 198 -14.00 -20.67 46.84
N ALA A 199 -12.87 -21.16 47.33
CA ALA A 199 -11.83 -21.87 46.67
C ALA A 199 -12.21 -23.29 46.28
N SER A 200 -11.55 -23.84 45.28
CA SER A 200 -11.03 -25.23 45.39
C SER A 200 -9.83 -25.44 44.49
N GLU A 201 -8.88 -25.96 45.07
CA GLU A 201 -7.46 -26.23 44.87
C GLU A 201 -7.13 -27.06 43.64
N ALA A 202 -5.93 -26.80 43.19
CA ALA A 202 -5.10 -27.69 42.35
C ALA A 202 -4.47 -28.80 43.22
N PRO A 203 -3.90 -29.84 42.61
CA PRO A 203 -2.50 -30.04 42.90
C PRO A 203 -1.59 -30.25 41.67
N ALA A 204 -0.40 -29.71 41.84
CA ALA A 204 0.79 -29.94 41.07
C ALA A 204 1.39 -31.34 41.27
N GLN A 205 1.99 -31.90 40.27
CA GLN A 205 3.13 -32.81 40.38
C GLN A 205 4.03 -32.72 39.16
N GLU A 206 5.25 -32.28 39.34
CA GLU A 206 6.48 -32.64 38.64
C GLU A 206 7.19 -33.81 39.40
N PRO A 207 8.31 -34.37 38.92
CA PRO A 207 8.93 -34.52 37.62
C PRO A 207 9.42 -35.94 37.32
N ALA A 208 9.92 -36.21 36.10
CA ALA A 208 11.08 -37.08 35.85
C ALA A 208 11.50 -37.12 34.38
N GLU A 209 12.69 -36.63 34.12
CA GLU A 209 13.90 -37.23 33.53
C GLU A 209 13.88 -37.72 32.07
N GLN A 210 14.70 -36.98 31.29
CA GLN A 210 15.75 -37.40 30.38
C GLN A 210 15.38 -38.30 29.19
N ALA A 211 15.43 -37.66 27.99
CA ALA A 211 16.20 -38.26 26.89
C ALA A 211 16.65 -37.14 25.92
N SER A 212 17.93 -37.01 25.80
CA SER A 212 18.70 -36.16 24.89
C SER A 212 18.38 -36.49 23.43
N ALA A 213 18.05 -35.44 22.65
CA ALA A 213 18.25 -35.45 21.22
C ALA A 213 18.77 -34.07 20.83
N GLU A 214 19.98 -34.06 20.31
CA GLU A 214 20.66 -32.91 19.74
C GLU A 214 19.83 -32.32 18.60
N PRO A 215 19.74 -30.99 18.47
CA PRO A 215 19.20 -30.37 17.26
C PRO A 215 20.30 -30.40 16.19
N SER A 216 20.03 -31.02 15.08
CA SER A 216 20.85 -31.00 13.89
C SER A 216 20.97 -29.56 13.39
N ASP A 217 22.20 -29.07 13.43
CA ASP A 217 22.67 -27.81 12.90
C ASP A 217 22.51 -27.83 11.36
N THR A 218 21.52 -27.15 10.84
CA THR A 218 21.44 -26.77 9.43
C THR A 218 21.79 -25.31 9.31
N THR A 219 23.07 -25.02 9.53
CA THR A 219 23.69 -23.77 9.08
C THR A 219 23.68 -23.75 7.55
N ILE A 220 22.89 -22.83 6.99
CA ILE A 220 23.03 -22.42 5.59
C ILE A 220 24.41 -21.79 5.43
N PRO A 221 25.26 -22.26 4.53
CA PRO A 221 26.60 -21.71 4.36
C PRO A 221 26.52 -20.29 3.83
N ILE A 222 26.96 -19.33 4.62
CA ILE A 222 27.24 -17.96 4.20
C ILE A 222 28.41 -18.03 3.21
N PRO A 223 28.31 -17.46 2.02
CA PRO A 223 29.42 -17.46 1.07
C PRO A 223 30.63 -16.75 1.69
N ALA A 224 31.79 -17.36 1.50
CA ALA A 224 33.07 -16.85 1.96
C ALA A 224 33.33 -15.43 1.46
N PRO A 225 34.06 -14.59 2.20
CA PRO A 225 34.35 -13.22 1.83
C PRO A 225 35.07 -13.18 0.49
N THR A 226 34.52 -12.39 -0.43
CA THR A 226 35.06 -12.16 -1.77
C THR A 226 36.46 -11.62 -1.68
N GLN A 227 37.30 -12.16 -2.53
CA GLN A 227 38.74 -11.91 -2.65
C GLN A 227 39.09 -10.42 -2.65
N GLU A 228 40.14 -10.10 -1.94
CA GLU A 228 40.84 -8.83 -1.95
C GLU A 228 41.20 -8.37 -3.37
N LEU A 229 40.68 -7.22 -3.75
CA LEU A 229 41.16 -6.47 -4.90
C LEU A 229 42.46 -5.81 -4.50
N VAL A 230 43.56 -6.36 -4.98
CA VAL A 230 44.91 -5.82 -4.86
C VAL A 230 44.96 -4.43 -5.54
N ALA A 231 45.14 -3.40 -4.73
CA ALA A 231 45.38 -2.04 -5.25
C ALA A 231 46.91 -1.84 -5.42
N GLN A 232 47.26 -1.39 -6.62
CA GLN A 232 48.66 -0.97 -6.90
C GLN A 232 49.03 0.24 -6.06
N GLU A 233 50.24 0.18 -5.50
CA GLU A 233 50.83 1.25 -4.70
C GLU A 233 51.13 2.50 -5.53
N ALA A 234 50.63 3.66 -5.06
CA ALA A 234 51.03 4.98 -5.52
C ALA A 234 51.81 5.71 -4.40
N PRO A 235 52.72 6.62 -4.72
CA PRO A 235 53.73 7.16 -3.82
C PRO A 235 53.17 7.99 -2.66
N GLU A 236 53.87 7.97 -1.55
CA GLU A 236 53.51 8.59 -0.28
C GLU A 236 53.57 10.14 -0.34
N GLU A 237 52.41 10.76 -0.20
CA GLU A 237 52.27 12.15 0.24
C GLU A 237 51.40 12.21 1.49
N SER A 238 51.92 12.77 2.56
CA SER A 238 51.23 12.84 3.87
C SER A 238 50.19 13.94 3.89
N TYR A 239 48.94 13.58 4.09
CA TYR A 239 47.85 14.51 4.46
C TYR A 239 47.44 14.22 5.90
N ALA A 240 47.71 15.14 6.80
CA ALA A 240 47.17 15.11 8.16
C ALA A 240 45.68 15.46 8.10
N GLY A 241 44.81 14.49 8.37
CA GLY A 241 43.37 14.68 8.47
C GLY A 241 42.75 13.57 9.33
N ALA A 242 41.76 13.92 10.17
CA ALA A 242 41.02 12.95 10.94
C ALA A 242 40.19 12.04 10.00
N ALA A 243 40.22 10.74 10.21
CA ALA A 243 39.36 9.80 9.51
C ALA A 243 37.95 9.84 10.10
N MET A 244 36.94 9.87 9.26
CA MET A 244 35.53 9.80 9.66
C MET A 244 34.98 8.39 9.44
N LEU A 245 34.60 7.74 10.52
CA LEU A 245 33.93 6.44 10.52
C LEU A 245 32.45 6.61 10.82
N VAL A 246 31.60 6.03 9.99
CA VAL A 246 30.17 5.95 10.23
C VAL A 246 29.82 4.56 10.70
N LEU A 247 29.16 4.49 11.84
CA LEU A 247 28.62 3.26 12.39
C LEU A 247 27.24 3.02 11.78
N VAL A 248 27.06 1.86 11.16
CA VAL A 248 25.79 1.48 10.54
C VAL A 248 25.20 0.31 11.31
N PRO A 249 23.98 0.42 11.83
CA PRO A 249 23.30 -0.69 12.47
C PRO A 249 22.93 -1.79 11.46
N HIS A 250 22.55 -2.95 11.94
CA HIS A 250 22.18 -4.10 11.09
C HIS A 250 21.02 -3.76 10.11
N ARG A 251 20.18 -2.78 10.46
CA ARG A 251 19.05 -2.32 9.64
C ARG A 251 19.31 -0.87 9.25
N LEU A 252 18.89 -0.52 8.03
CA LEU A 252 19.00 0.82 7.50
C LEU A 252 18.19 1.79 8.36
N ASP A 253 18.86 2.52 9.23
CA ASP A 253 18.31 3.79 9.68
C ASP A 253 18.47 4.80 8.55
N VAL A 254 17.42 5.57 8.30
CA VAL A 254 17.42 6.57 7.22
C VAL A 254 18.42 7.65 7.59
N LEU A 255 19.60 7.54 7.04
CA LEU A 255 20.56 8.66 7.11
C LEU A 255 20.00 9.79 6.24
N PRO A 256 19.87 11.01 6.77
CA PRO A 256 19.42 12.16 5.98
C PRO A 256 20.48 12.55 4.96
N PHE A 257 20.44 11.94 3.78
CA PHE A 257 21.43 12.15 2.71
C PHE A 257 21.34 13.51 2.02
N ALA A 258 20.42 14.38 2.41
CA ALA A 258 20.09 15.58 1.66
C ALA A 258 21.15 16.71 1.69
N SER A 259 22.11 16.67 2.61
CA SER A 259 23.03 17.80 2.80
C SER A 259 24.50 17.43 3.03
N MET A 260 24.94 16.27 2.53
CA MET A 260 26.28 15.79 2.83
C MET A 260 27.34 16.46 1.98
N SER A 261 28.15 17.26 2.61
CA SER A 261 29.29 17.92 1.99
C SER A 261 30.58 17.05 1.95
N ALA A 262 30.61 15.96 2.72
CA ALA A 262 31.77 15.08 2.75
C ALA A 262 31.37 13.62 2.96
N PRO A 263 31.78 12.68 2.08
CA PRO A 263 31.56 11.25 2.28
C PRO A 263 32.39 10.72 3.45
N PRO A 264 31.94 9.65 4.15
CA PRO A 264 32.73 8.99 5.16
C PRO A 264 33.97 8.33 4.54
N ASP A 265 35.05 8.22 5.32
CA ASP A 265 36.25 7.50 4.91
C ASP A 265 36.06 5.98 5.02
N GLY A 266 35.14 5.53 5.84
CA GLY A 266 34.76 4.13 5.96
C GLY A 266 33.43 3.95 6.66
N VAL A 267 32.85 2.77 6.50
CA VAL A 267 31.60 2.37 7.13
C VAL A 267 31.88 1.12 7.98
N VAL A 268 31.58 1.22 9.25
CA VAL A 268 31.70 0.10 10.20
C VAL A 268 30.30 -0.46 10.45
N PHE A 269 30.13 -1.72 10.17
CA PHE A 269 28.88 -2.42 10.32
C PHE A 269 28.88 -3.24 11.61
N MET A 270 27.96 -2.97 12.51
CA MET A 270 27.89 -3.59 13.83
C MET A 270 26.50 -4.20 14.07
N PRO A 271 26.29 -5.49 13.78
CA PRO A 271 24.99 -6.14 13.88
C PRO A 271 24.34 -6.08 15.29
N GLY A 272 25.13 -6.07 16.34
CA GLY A 272 24.65 -6.02 17.73
C GLY A 272 24.00 -4.69 18.15
N PHE A 273 24.10 -3.65 17.33
CA PHE A 273 23.57 -2.31 17.62
C PHE A 273 22.27 -1.99 16.89
N ALA A 274 21.50 -3.00 16.44
CA ALA A 274 20.23 -2.80 15.79
C ALA A 274 19.15 -2.33 16.78
N GLY A 275 18.70 -1.08 16.66
CA GLY A 275 17.49 -0.60 17.31
C GLY A 275 16.22 -1.24 16.74
N ASN A 276 15.07 -1.06 17.41
CA ASN A 276 13.77 -1.49 16.90
C ASN A 276 13.35 -0.64 15.69
N VAL A 277 13.60 -1.12 14.48
CA VAL A 277 13.21 -0.46 13.22
C VAL A 277 11.94 -1.15 12.69
N THR A 278 10.91 -0.38 12.38
CA THR A 278 9.66 -0.92 11.82
C THR A 278 9.81 -1.31 10.35
N GLU A 279 8.97 -2.21 9.86
CA GLU A 279 8.94 -2.59 8.44
C GLU A 279 8.66 -1.38 7.53
N GLU A 280 7.91 -0.40 8.00
CA GLU A 280 7.64 0.84 7.27
C GLU A 280 8.93 1.67 7.08
N HIS A 281 9.74 1.83 8.11
CA HIS A 281 11.04 2.48 8.01
C HIS A 281 11.99 1.73 7.07
N LEU A 282 11.96 0.39 7.09
CA LEU A 282 12.77 -0.43 6.18
C LEU A 282 12.32 -0.25 4.73
N ARG A 283 11.00 -0.21 4.49
CA ARG A 283 10.44 0.06 3.17
C ARG A 283 10.89 1.44 2.67
N ASP A 284 10.75 2.48 3.48
CA ASP A 284 11.12 3.85 3.11
C ASP A 284 12.63 3.98 2.84
N ALA A 285 13.46 3.35 3.65
CA ALA A 285 14.90 3.28 3.43
C ALA A 285 15.26 2.61 2.09
N ARG A 286 14.59 1.51 1.72
CA ARG A 286 14.77 0.85 0.42
C ARG A 286 14.40 1.75 -0.76
N LEU A 287 13.29 2.47 -0.65
CA LEU A 287 12.84 3.42 -1.68
C LEU A 287 13.83 4.57 -1.83
N SER A 288 14.33 5.10 -0.71
CA SER A 288 15.37 6.14 -0.69
C SER A 288 16.68 5.65 -1.32
N ALA A 289 17.09 4.41 -1.02
CA ALA A 289 18.26 3.76 -1.59
C ALA A 289 18.14 3.63 -3.11
N LEU A 290 17.01 3.14 -3.59
CA LEU A 290 16.72 3.01 -5.02
C LEU A 290 16.81 4.37 -5.72
N ALA A 291 16.13 5.39 -5.20
CA ALA A 291 16.14 6.72 -5.78
C ALA A 291 17.56 7.30 -5.86
N THR A 292 18.34 7.18 -4.79
CA THR A 292 19.71 7.70 -4.71
C THR A 292 20.66 6.98 -5.67
N ALA A 293 20.59 5.65 -5.76
CA ALA A 293 21.45 4.86 -6.64
C ALA A 293 21.16 5.16 -8.12
N VAL A 294 19.88 5.23 -8.51
CA VAL A 294 19.47 5.58 -9.88
C VAL A 294 19.91 7.00 -10.21
N GLU A 295 19.62 7.98 -9.35
CA GLU A 295 19.98 9.37 -9.57
C GLU A 295 21.49 9.55 -9.70
N THR A 296 22.27 8.83 -8.89
CA THR A 296 23.73 8.82 -9.00
C THR A 296 24.18 8.33 -10.37
N LEU A 297 23.61 7.23 -10.89
CA LEU A 297 24.02 6.65 -12.18
C LEU A 297 23.66 7.51 -13.38
N ILE A 298 22.58 8.26 -13.34
CA ILE A 298 22.18 9.17 -14.41
C ILE A 298 22.97 10.47 -14.40
N CYS A 299 23.65 10.83 -13.31
CA CYS A 299 24.45 12.04 -13.21
C CYS A 299 25.66 12.04 -14.15
N ARG A 300 25.99 13.22 -14.75
CA ARG A 300 27.06 13.32 -15.76
C ARG A 300 28.48 13.30 -15.22
N LYS A 301 28.73 13.78 -14.01
CA LYS A 301 30.10 13.97 -13.49
C LYS A 301 30.29 13.25 -12.17
N ILE A 302 30.36 11.93 -12.23
CA ILE A 302 30.67 11.10 -11.06
C ILE A 302 31.92 10.29 -11.28
N SER A 303 32.65 9.99 -10.18
CA SER A 303 33.82 9.14 -10.25
C SER A 303 33.46 7.70 -10.62
N GLN A 304 34.40 6.96 -11.19
CA GLN A 304 34.20 5.54 -11.52
C GLN A 304 33.89 4.69 -10.27
N GLN A 305 34.44 5.04 -9.13
CA GLN A 305 34.18 4.33 -7.88
C GLN A 305 32.73 4.52 -7.43
N VAL A 306 32.26 5.77 -7.34
CA VAL A 306 30.86 6.09 -6.97
C VAL A 306 29.88 5.43 -7.96
N ARG A 307 30.24 5.34 -9.25
CA ARG A 307 29.44 4.63 -10.25
C ARG A 307 29.33 3.14 -9.95
N ARG A 308 30.44 2.49 -9.59
CA ARG A 308 30.46 1.08 -9.19
C ARG A 308 29.63 0.85 -7.93
N ASP A 309 29.82 1.67 -6.90
CA ASP A 309 29.07 1.57 -5.65
C ASP A 309 27.57 1.69 -5.90
N ALA A 310 27.13 2.57 -6.80
CA ALA A 310 25.74 2.72 -7.18
C ALA A 310 25.17 1.51 -7.96
N GLN A 311 25.97 0.92 -8.87
CA GLN A 311 25.58 -0.31 -9.58
C GLN A 311 25.47 -1.50 -8.64
N GLU A 312 26.42 -1.66 -7.71
CA GLU A 312 26.39 -2.70 -6.71
C GLU A 312 25.21 -2.51 -5.74
N ALA A 313 24.90 -1.28 -5.33
CA ALA A 313 23.72 -0.98 -4.52
C ALA A 313 22.42 -1.39 -5.25
N LEU A 314 22.32 -1.11 -6.55
CA LEU A 314 21.16 -1.53 -7.36
C LEU A 314 21.03 -3.05 -7.44
N SER A 315 22.14 -3.79 -7.55
CA SER A 315 22.09 -5.25 -7.61
C SER A 315 21.61 -5.89 -6.30
N LEU A 316 21.76 -5.19 -5.18
CA LEU A 316 21.34 -5.65 -3.85
C LEU A 316 19.88 -5.28 -3.51
N ILE A 317 19.31 -4.25 -4.16
CA ILE A 317 17.96 -3.74 -3.83
C ILE A 317 16.85 -4.79 -4.04
N GLY A 318 17.07 -5.73 -4.96
CA GLY A 318 16.12 -6.83 -5.24
C GLY A 318 16.17 -7.97 -4.26
N GLN A 319 17.17 -8.02 -3.36
CA GLN A 319 17.35 -9.14 -2.42
C GLN A 319 16.55 -8.90 -1.12
N GLU A 320 15.92 -9.93 -0.63
CA GLU A 320 15.29 -9.96 0.70
C GLU A 320 16.03 -10.99 1.58
N PRO A 321 16.24 -10.69 2.87
CA PRO A 321 16.05 -9.42 3.59
C PRO A 321 17.07 -8.36 3.18
N LEU A 322 16.81 -7.11 3.56
CA LEU A 322 17.70 -5.97 3.32
C LEU A 322 19.09 -6.28 3.88
N THR A 323 20.07 -6.42 2.99
CA THR A 323 21.41 -6.80 3.41
C THR A 323 22.12 -5.61 4.03
N ALA A 324 22.94 -5.90 4.99
CA ALA A 324 23.85 -4.96 5.59
C ALA A 324 24.80 -4.30 4.57
N GLU A 325 25.13 -5.04 3.51
CA GLU A 325 25.96 -4.55 2.42
C GLU A 325 25.28 -3.40 1.64
N LEU A 326 23.96 -3.49 1.40
CA LEU A 326 23.22 -2.39 0.78
C LEU A 326 23.28 -1.12 1.65
N SER A 327 23.12 -1.27 2.97
CA SER A 327 23.26 -0.17 3.94
C SER A 327 24.61 0.52 3.85
N ALA A 328 25.66 -0.28 3.84
CA ALA A 328 27.03 0.21 3.76
C ALA A 328 27.31 0.90 2.42
N ARG A 329 26.85 0.33 1.30
CA ARG A 329 26.98 0.94 -0.05
C ARG A 329 26.24 2.27 -0.11
N MET A 330 25.04 2.34 0.44
CA MET A 330 24.25 3.58 0.48
C MET A 330 24.91 4.67 1.31
N THR A 331 25.55 4.29 2.43
CA THR A 331 26.31 5.24 3.26
C THR A 331 27.52 5.81 2.50
N LEU A 332 28.18 5.01 1.69
CA LEU A 332 29.27 5.46 0.83
C LEU A 332 28.79 6.40 -0.28
N LEU A 333 27.56 6.20 -0.78
CA LEU A 333 26.94 7.10 -1.76
C LEU A 333 26.49 8.42 -1.15
N ALA A 334 26.41 8.55 0.15
CA ALA A 334 25.97 9.76 0.84
C ALA A 334 26.76 11.04 0.46
N GLY A 335 27.98 10.91 0.03
CA GLY A 335 28.81 12.02 -0.49
C GLY A 335 28.83 12.14 -2.01
N ALA A 336 28.05 11.31 -2.72
CA ALA A 336 27.91 11.44 -4.16
C ALA A 336 27.21 12.76 -4.49
N PRO A 337 27.46 13.35 -5.68
CA PRO A 337 26.70 14.50 -6.12
C PRO A 337 25.22 14.14 -6.15
N THR A 338 24.40 14.81 -5.39
CA THR A 338 22.96 14.62 -5.38
C THR A 338 22.33 15.33 -6.57
N GLY A 339 21.34 14.69 -7.17
CA GLY A 339 20.55 15.28 -8.23
C GLY A 339 19.26 15.93 -7.72
N TYR A 340 18.41 16.31 -8.64
CA TYR A 340 17.16 17.02 -8.31
C TYR A 340 16.14 16.16 -7.56
N ALA A 341 16.07 14.86 -7.84
CA ALA A 341 15.07 14.00 -7.22
C ALA A 341 15.27 13.83 -5.73
N CYS A 342 16.51 13.53 -5.31
CA CYS A 342 16.84 13.41 -3.91
C CYS A 342 16.64 14.72 -3.14
N CYS A 343 16.95 15.86 -3.76
CA CYS A 343 16.79 17.17 -3.14
C CYS A 343 15.32 17.61 -3.09
N LEU A 344 14.53 17.41 -4.13
CA LEU A 344 13.10 17.70 -4.15
C LEU A 344 12.35 16.83 -3.15
N GLY A 345 12.62 15.52 -3.14
CA GLY A 345 12.00 14.61 -2.18
C GLY A 345 12.33 14.98 -0.72
N ALA A 346 13.56 15.40 -0.46
CA ALA A 346 13.93 15.90 0.87
C ALA A 346 13.20 17.20 1.24
N ALA A 347 13.08 18.16 0.30
CA ALA A 347 12.34 19.40 0.53
C ALA A 347 10.85 19.16 0.77
N VAL A 348 10.25 18.20 0.06
CA VAL A 348 8.86 17.77 0.29
C VAL A 348 8.69 17.14 1.67
N HIS A 349 9.57 16.21 2.04
CA HIS A 349 9.53 15.58 3.36
C HIS A 349 9.72 16.58 4.50
N GLU A 350 10.64 17.54 4.35
CA GLU A 350 10.89 18.58 5.33
C GLU A 350 9.68 19.50 5.53
N ALA A 351 9.01 19.87 4.43
CA ALA A 351 7.79 20.67 4.48
C ALA A 351 6.57 19.87 4.96
N HIS A 352 6.52 18.58 4.67
CA HIS A 352 5.40 17.67 4.96
C HIS A 352 5.91 16.34 5.55
N PRO A 353 6.21 16.29 6.86
CA PRO A 353 6.78 15.10 7.51
C PRO A 353 5.92 13.82 7.41
N GLY A 354 4.63 13.95 7.11
CA GLY A 354 3.74 12.83 6.84
C GLY A 354 4.01 12.11 5.50
N VAL A 355 4.81 12.69 4.60
CA VAL A 355 5.27 12.03 3.37
C VAL A 355 6.61 11.37 3.65
N PRO A 356 6.74 10.02 3.55
CA PRO A 356 8.00 9.33 3.80
C PRO A 356 9.10 9.79 2.84
N LEU A 357 10.33 9.94 3.34
CA LEU A 357 11.45 10.50 2.57
C LEU A 357 11.80 9.68 1.33
N GLY A 358 11.82 8.36 1.46
CA GLY A 358 12.15 7.46 0.36
C GLY A 358 11.07 7.47 -0.73
N GLU A 359 9.82 7.51 -0.30
CA GLU A 359 8.68 7.63 -1.21
C GLU A 359 8.71 8.96 -1.96
N ALA A 360 8.97 10.08 -1.25
CA ALA A 360 9.11 11.39 -1.86
C ALA A 360 10.23 11.45 -2.90
N ARG A 361 11.40 10.90 -2.60
CA ARG A 361 12.54 10.84 -3.52
C ARG A 361 12.24 10.03 -4.76
N LEU A 362 11.63 8.87 -4.59
CA LEU A 362 11.36 7.96 -5.71
C LEU A 362 10.27 8.50 -6.64
N ALA A 363 9.22 9.12 -6.08
CA ALA A 363 8.18 9.76 -6.87
C ALA A 363 8.73 10.96 -7.66
N CYS A 364 9.54 11.82 -7.03
CA CYS A 364 10.23 12.91 -7.73
C CYS A 364 11.14 12.37 -8.85
N LEU A 365 11.86 11.28 -8.61
CA LEU A 365 12.72 10.65 -9.61
C LEU A 365 11.92 10.17 -10.83
N ARG A 366 10.82 9.47 -10.62
CA ARG A 366 9.96 8.97 -11.72
C ARG A 366 9.50 10.11 -12.64
N GLU A 367 9.07 11.21 -12.07
CA GLU A 367 8.61 12.36 -12.85
C GLU A 367 9.78 13.07 -13.54
N LEU A 368 10.91 13.21 -12.88
CA LEU A 368 12.12 13.81 -13.48
C LEU A 368 12.69 12.97 -14.62
N LEU A 369 12.64 11.64 -14.57
CA LEU A 369 13.10 10.76 -15.64
C LEU A 369 12.33 11.00 -16.93
N ARG A 370 11.03 11.31 -16.86
CA ARG A 370 10.23 11.71 -18.03
C ARG A 370 10.74 13.01 -18.65
N ARG A 371 11.18 13.97 -17.82
CA ARG A 371 11.70 15.26 -18.27
C ARG A 371 13.14 15.20 -18.79
N TYR A 372 13.96 14.31 -18.25
CA TYR A 372 15.32 14.08 -18.73
C TYR A 372 15.35 13.41 -20.12
N GLY A 373 14.41 12.55 -20.43
CA GLY A 373 14.29 11.88 -21.71
C GLY A 373 15.59 11.17 -22.13
N THR A 374 16.09 11.49 -23.31
CA THR A 374 17.33 10.90 -23.85
C THR A 374 18.61 11.28 -23.09
N ASP A 375 18.59 12.38 -22.32
CA ASP A 375 19.74 12.83 -21.54
C ASP A 375 20.12 11.86 -20.42
N ALA A 376 19.17 11.08 -19.91
CA ALA A 376 19.39 10.05 -18.88
C ALA A 376 19.72 8.66 -19.47
N ARG A 377 19.60 8.44 -20.78
CA ARG A 377 19.65 7.12 -21.43
C ARG A 377 20.85 6.25 -21.04
N HIS A 378 22.05 6.82 -21.05
CA HIS A 378 23.24 6.06 -20.68
C HIS A 378 23.23 5.60 -19.21
N GLY A 379 22.79 6.47 -18.30
CA GLY A 379 22.64 6.10 -16.88
C GLY A 379 21.56 5.03 -16.68
N LEU A 380 20.43 5.14 -17.35
CA LEU A 380 19.35 4.16 -17.30
C LEU A 380 19.75 2.79 -17.87
N HIS A 381 20.59 2.77 -18.91
CA HIS A 381 21.21 1.55 -19.40
C HIS A 381 22.04 0.86 -18.29
N LEU A 382 22.85 1.62 -17.56
CA LEU A 382 23.61 1.09 -16.43
C LEU A 382 22.71 0.61 -15.28
N CYS A 383 21.61 1.32 -15.03
CA CYS A 383 20.62 0.90 -14.05
C CYS A 383 19.98 -0.44 -14.42
N SER A 384 19.62 -0.63 -15.70
CA SER A 384 19.01 -1.88 -16.18
C SER A 384 19.92 -3.09 -15.99
N LEU A 385 21.22 -2.91 -16.20
CA LEU A 385 22.23 -3.96 -15.94
C LEU A 385 22.38 -4.22 -14.43
N GLY A 386 22.32 -3.17 -13.61
CA GLY A 386 22.42 -3.29 -12.16
C GLY A 386 21.27 -4.09 -11.55
N VAL A 387 20.03 -3.89 -11.98
CA VAL A 387 18.85 -4.64 -11.49
C VAL A 387 18.58 -5.93 -12.26
N GLY A 388 19.39 -6.25 -13.29
CA GLY A 388 19.24 -7.49 -14.06
C GLY A 388 18.06 -7.52 -15.05
N CYS A 389 17.38 -6.40 -15.30
CA CYS A 389 16.27 -6.34 -16.26
C CYS A 389 16.71 -6.03 -17.70
N GLY A 390 17.99 -5.76 -17.92
CA GLY A 390 18.59 -5.48 -19.23
C GLY A 390 19.61 -6.52 -19.67
N GLY A 391 19.85 -6.60 -20.97
CA GLY A 391 20.85 -7.50 -21.56
C GLY A 391 22.15 -6.74 -21.92
N GLU A 392 23.33 -7.31 -21.61
CA GLU A 392 24.63 -6.73 -21.96
C GLU A 392 24.79 -6.45 -23.47
N LYS A 393 24.13 -7.25 -24.32
CA LYS A 393 24.16 -7.12 -25.78
C LYS A 393 23.04 -6.26 -26.35
N ALA A 394 22.07 -5.84 -25.51
CA ALA A 394 20.95 -5.01 -25.93
C ALA A 394 21.36 -3.54 -26.12
N SER A 395 20.63 -2.81 -26.96
CA SER A 395 20.90 -1.40 -27.16
C SER A 395 20.63 -0.58 -25.90
N PRO A 396 21.34 0.55 -25.70
CA PRO A 396 21.06 1.44 -24.57
C PRO A 396 19.60 1.92 -24.52
N GLU A 397 18.92 2.03 -25.65
CA GLU A 397 17.51 2.37 -25.76
C GLU A 397 16.61 1.28 -25.20
N SER A 398 16.82 0.05 -25.64
CA SER A 398 16.07 -1.12 -25.17
C SER A 398 16.23 -1.30 -23.65
N ASN A 399 17.48 -1.22 -23.16
CA ASN A 399 17.78 -1.34 -21.74
C ASN A 399 17.19 -0.20 -20.92
N SER A 400 17.20 1.03 -21.43
CA SER A 400 16.56 2.17 -20.75
C SER A 400 15.04 1.98 -20.62
N THR A 401 14.39 1.50 -21.69
CA THR A 401 12.95 1.21 -21.68
C THR A 401 12.63 0.08 -20.69
N ALA A 402 13.40 -1.00 -20.72
CA ALA A 402 13.24 -2.12 -19.78
C ALA A 402 13.40 -1.65 -18.32
N PHE A 403 14.36 -0.77 -18.04
CA PHE A 403 14.53 -0.24 -16.69
C PHE A 403 13.35 0.66 -16.25
N LEU A 404 12.85 1.54 -17.12
CA LEU A 404 11.71 2.39 -16.78
C LEU A 404 10.46 1.55 -16.45
N GLN A 405 10.21 0.51 -17.23
CA GLN A 405 9.11 -0.43 -16.95
C GLN A 405 9.33 -1.21 -15.65
N TRP A 406 10.56 -1.69 -15.42
CA TRP A 406 10.91 -2.31 -14.15
C TRP A 406 10.69 -1.36 -12.96
N LEU A 407 11.09 -0.09 -13.08
CA LEU A 407 10.92 0.92 -12.05
C LEU A 407 9.44 1.21 -11.74
N ASP A 408 8.62 1.33 -12.77
CA ASP A 408 7.17 1.52 -12.60
C ASP A 408 6.52 0.32 -11.90
N ASN A 409 6.87 -0.89 -12.30
CA ASN A 409 6.41 -2.11 -11.64
C ASN A 409 6.91 -2.20 -10.18
N ALA A 410 8.17 -1.86 -9.94
CA ALA A 410 8.74 -1.85 -8.60
C ALA A 410 8.09 -0.83 -7.68
N CYS A 411 7.70 0.33 -8.20
CA CYS A 411 6.94 1.36 -7.47
C CYS A 411 5.51 0.89 -7.16
N ALA A 412 4.83 0.32 -8.15
CA ALA A 412 3.47 -0.20 -7.99
C ALA A 412 3.43 -1.34 -6.95
N ALA A 413 4.35 -2.31 -7.05
CA ALA A 413 4.43 -3.44 -6.12
C ALA A 413 4.72 -3.01 -4.67
N ARG A 414 5.38 -1.87 -4.48
CA ARG A 414 5.71 -1.31 -3.17
C ARG A 414 4.75 -0.22 -2.71
N GLY A 415 3.66 0.03 -3.44
CA GLY A 415 2.64 1.00 -3.12
C GLY A 415 3.16 2.44 -3.03
N VAL A 416 4.12 2.83 -3.89
CA VAL A 416 4.61 4.21 -3.94
C VAL A 416 3.51 5.10 -4.50
N THR A 417 3.11 6.10 -3.73
CA THR A 417 2.07 7.05 -4.13
C THR A 417 2.54 7.89 -5.32
N SER A 418 1.69 8.04 -6.32
CA SER A 418 2.01 8.83 -7.51
C SER A 418 1.69 10.32 -7.37
N ALA A 419 0.93 10.71 -6.34
CA ALA A 419 0.53 12.08 -6.09
C ALA A 419 0.23 12.33 -4.61
N TRP A 420 0.48 13.55 -4.12
CA TRP A 420 0.26 13.93 -2.72
C TRP A 420 -0.71 15.11 -2.59
N ARG A 421 -1.64 15.00 -1.63
CA ARG A 421 -2.62 16.06 -1.32
C ARG A 421 -2.05 17.19 -0.46
N CYS A 422 -0.99 16.93 0.29
CA CYS A 422 -0.36 17.93 1.14
C CYS A 422 0.29 19.08 0.35
N LEU A 423 0.68 18.85 -0.91
CA LEU A 423 1.30 19.87 -1.75
C LEU A 423 0.30 20.95 -2.19
N ARG A 424 0.63 22.22 -1.94
CA ARG A 424 -0.18 23.37 -2.31
C ARG A 424 0.49 24.22 -3.39
N ASN A 425 -0.29 24.77 -4.33
CA ASN A 425 0.24 25.55 -5.47
C ASN A 425 1.14 26.73 -5.06
N ASN A 426 0.86 27.36 -3.93
CA ASN A 426 1.62 28.52 -3.45
C ASN A 426 3.01 28.16 -2.89
N GLU A 427 3.27 26.91 -2.51
CA GLU A 427 4.56 26.47 -1.96
C GLU A 427 5.51 25.88 -3.02
N LEU A 428 4.99 25.34 -4.14
CA LEU A 428 5.80 24.66 -5.16
C LEU A 428 6.97 25.49 -5.68
N PRO A 429 6.82 26.81 -5.97
CA PRO A 429 7.94 27.64 -6.40
C PRO A 429 9.01 27.79 -5.31
N GLY A 430 8.59 27.88 -4.04
CA GLY A 430 9.50 27.97 -2.89
C GLY A 430 10.33 26.70 -2.71
N LEU A 431 9.69 25.53 -2.76
CA LEU A 431 10.35 24.23 -2.70
C LEU A 431 11.34 24.05 -3.87
N ALA A 432 10.93 24.38 -5.08
CA ALA A 432 11.80 24.31 -6.27
C ALA A 432 13.02 25.22 -6.14
N GLN A 433 12.85 26.45 -5.64
CA GLN A 433 13.96 27.39 -5.43
C GLN A 433 14.91 26.97 -4.31
N SER A 434 14.40 26.36 -3.24
CA SER A 434 15.24 25.86 -2.14
C SER A 434 16.23 24.82 -2.63
N VAL A 435 15.78 23.94 -3.53
CA VAL A 435 16.62 22.91 -4.16
C VAL A 435 17.74 23.53 -5.00
N LEU A 436 17.46 24.54 -5.81
CA LEU A 436 18.48 25.20 -6.64
C LEU A 436 19.56 25.91 -5.84
N LYS A 437 19.26 26.36 -4.63
CA LYS A 437 20.22 26.99 -3.72
C LYS A 437 21.20 26.00 -3.08
N GLN A 438 20.79 24.74 -2.95
CA GLN A 438 21.53 23.72 -2.19
C GLN A 438 22.54 22.94 -3.03
N VAL A 439 22.46 22.93 -4.36
CA VAL A 439 23.07 21.86 -5.16
C VAL A 439 24.13 22.34 -6.13
N LYS A 440 25.36 21.82 -5.97
CA LYS A 440 26.31 21.67 -7.06
C LYS A 440 25.88 20.49 -7.91
N LEU A 441 24.96 20.71 -8.84
CA LEU A 441 24.25 19.66 -9.56
C LEU A 441 25.11 18.92 -10.57
N ALA A 442 25.07 17.60 -10.47
CA ALA A 442 25.60 16.68 -11.47
C ALA A 442 24.50 16.02 -12.32
N ALA A 443 23.35 16.63 -12.42
CA ALA A 443 22.19 16.11 -13.13
C ALA A 443 22.45 15.84 -14.64
N PRO A 444 21.71 14.95 -15.30
CA PRO A 444 21.81 14.69 -16.72
C PRO A 444 21.55 15.94 -17.56
N LYS A 445 20.61 16.77 -17.11
CA LYS A 445 20.20 18.02 -17.74
C LYS A 445 19.92 19.07 -16.66
N HIS A 446 20.29 20.30 -16.94
CA HIS A 446 19.96 21.42 -16.04
C HIS A 446 18.47 21.75 -16.14
N LEU A 447 17.81 21.90 -15.00
CA LEU A 447 16.38 22.24 -14.91
C LEU A 447 16.22 23.61 -14.24
N SER A 448 15.28 24.41 -14.73
CA SER A 448 14.91 25.68 -14.12
C SER A 448 14.02 25.47 -12.88
N ALA A 449 13.88 26.52 -12.04
CA ALA A 449 12.93 26.49 -10.91
C ALA A 449 11.51 26.19 -11.38
N GLN A 450 11.11 26.73 -12.51
CA GLN A 450 9.79 26.46 -13.08
C GLN A 450 9.64 24.99 -13.46
N ALA A 451 10.61 24.35 -14.13
CA ALA A 451 10.55 22.94 -14.47
C ALA A 451 10.51 22.03 -13.23
N LEU A 452 11.18 22.42 -12.15
CA LEU A 452 11.11 21.71 -10.88
C LEU A 452 9.76 21.90 -10.18
N ALA A 453 9.20 23.11 -10.19
CA ALA A 453 7.86 23.39 -9.68
C ALA A 453 6.78 22.63 -10.46
N GLU A 454 6.90 22.55 -11.79
CA GLU A 454 6.02 21.73 -12.64
C GLU A 454 6.18 20.22 -12.37
N THR A 455 7.37 19.76 -11.99
CA THR A 455 7.59 18.38 -11.55
C THR A 455 6.81 18.09 -10.28
N LEU A 456 6.86 18.99 -9.29
CA LEU A 456 6.07 18.89 -8.08
C LEU A 456 4.56 19.03 -8.35
N ALA A 457 4.17 19.88 -9.29
CA ALA A 457 2.76 20.02 -9.70
C ALA A 457 2.20 18.73 -10.32
N ALA A 458 3.02 17.98 -11.06
CA ALA A 458 2.62 16.67 -11.59
C ALA A 458 2.48 15.59 -10.50
N LEU A 459 3.14 15.77 -9.36
CA LEU A 459 3.03 14.91 -8.18
C LEU A 459 1.99 15.39 -7.17
N LYS A 460 1.39 16.53 -7.41
CA LYS A 460 0.24 17.00 -6.66
C LYS A 460 -1.00 16.27 -7.17
N VAL A 461 -1.82 15.76 -6.24
CA VAL A 461 -3.20 15.40 -6.60
C VAL A 461 -3.83 16.65 -7.19
N GLN A 462 -4.32 16.58 -8.43
CA GLN A 462 -4.95 17.74 -9.04
C GLN A 462 -6.08 18.20 -8.11
N GLU A 463 -6.07 19.47 -7.72
CA GLU A 463 -7.05 20.04 -6.78
C GLU A 463 -8.51 19.80 -7.22
N THR A 464 -8.69 19.47 -8.49
CA THR A 464 -9.97 19.07 -9.05
C THR A 464 -10.55 17.80 -8.43
N ASP A 465 -9.75 16.83 -7.95
CA ASP A 465 -10.29 15.53 -7.58
C ASP A 465 -10.64 15.42 -6.08
N GLY A 466 -9.79 15.84 -5.16
CA GLY A 466 -10.09 15.78 -3.72
C GLY A 466 -11.10 16.85 -3.27
N PHE A 467 -10.92 18.09 -3.72
CA PHE A 467 -11.86 19.19 -3.46
C PHE A 467 -13.16 19.00 -4.23
N ALA A 468 -13.10 18.42 -5.45
CA ALA A 468 -14.28 18.04 -6.21
C ALA A 468 -15.08 16.92 -5.51
N ILE A 469 -14.42 15.94 -4.88
CA ILE A 469 -15.07 14.87 -4.10
C ILE A 469 -15.75 15.45 -2.85
N GLU A 470 -15.08 16.31 -2.09
CA GLU A 470 -15.68 16.98 -0.93
C GLU A 470 -16.89 17.83 -1.33
N GLN A 471 -16.75 18.68 -2.34
CA GLN A 471 -17.86 19.48 -2.88
C GLN A 471 -18.98 18.62 -3.45
N LEU A 472 -18.65 17.51 -4.11
CA LEU A 472 -19.64 16.55 -4.60
C LEU A 472 -20.44 15.98 -3.43
N CYS A 473 -19.78 15.56 -2.36
CA CYS A 473 -20.43 15.02 -1.18
C CYS A 473 -21.31 16.06 -0.48
N GLU A 474 -20.88 17.32 -0.38
CA GLU A 474 -21.68 18.42 0.15
C GLU A 474 -22.93 18.68 -0.69
N LYS A 475 -22.80 18.71 -2.01
CA LYS A 475 -23.94 18.92 -2.94
C LYS A 475 -24.92 17.77 -2.87
N GLN A 476 -24.45 16.51 -2.81
CA GLN A 476 -25.31 15.35 -2.66
C GLN A 476 -26.08 15.38 -1.33
N ARG A 477 -25.44 15.79 -0.24
CA ARG A 477 -26.11 15.95 1.05
C ARG A 477 -27.19 17.03 0.99
N ALA A 478 -26.86 18.19 0.42
CA ALA A 478 -27.84 19.25 0.22
C ALA A 478 -29.01 18.84 -0.69
N TYR A 479 -28.76 18.01 -1.70
CA TYR A 479 -29.81 17.46 -2.56
C TYR A 479 -30.69 16.48 -1.80
N PHE A 480 -30.12 15.57 -1.00
CA PHE A 480 -30.87 14.64 -0.16
C PHE A 480 -31.77 15.37 0.84
N ASP A 481 -31.25 16.41 1.51
CA ASP A 481 -31.98 17.21 2.51
C ASP A 481 -33.22 17.92 1.91
N GLN A 482 -33.25 18.14 0.60
CA GLN A 482 -34.45 18.66 -0.09
C GLN A 482 -35.58 17.63 -0.15
N GLY A 483 -35.35 16.36 0.20
CA GLY A 483 -36.35 15.29 0.22
C GLY A 483 -36.81 14.81 -1.15
N LYS A 484 -36.16 15.19 -2.24
CA LYS A 484 -36.55 14.81 -3.61
C LYS A 484 -36.54 13.30 -3.82
N THR A 485 -35.60 12.61 -3.19
CA THR A 485 -35.42 11.15 -3.32
C THR A 485 -36.45 10.34 -2.53
N LEU A 486 -37.26 10.97 -1.68
CA LEU A 486 -38.23 10.28 -0.84
C LEU A 486 -39.45 9.80 -1.64
N SER A 487 -39.77 10.46 -2.77
CA SER A 487 -40.93 10.07 -3.62
C SER A 487 -40.68 8.71 -4.28
N LEU A 488 -41.64 7.80 -4.15
CA LEU A 488 -41.58 6.48 -4.82
C LEU A 488 -41.66 6.63 -6.34
N ASP A 489 -42.44 7.60 -6.86
CA ASP A 489 -42.52 7.87 -8.28
C ASP A 489 -41.15 8.34 -8.84
N PHE A 490 -40.46 9.20 -8.10
CA PHE A 490 -39.11 9.60 -8.46
C PHE A 490 -38.18 8.37 -8.57
N ARG A 491 -38.12 7.52 -7.54
CA ARG A 491 -37.31 6.31 -7.51
C ARG A 491 -37.62 5.35 -8.65
N PHE A 492 -38.92 5.11 -8.88
CA PHE A 492 -39.41 4.25 -9.96
C PHE A 492 -38.95 4.76 -11.34
N HIS A 493 -39.09 6.07 -11.60
CA HIS A 493 -38.63 6.65 -12.86
C HIS A 493 -37.13 6.56 -13.07
N ARG A 494 -36.30 6.64 -11.99
CA ARG A 494 -34.86 6.48 -12.05
C ARG A 494 -34.46 5.04 -12.38
N LEU A 495 -35.08 4.06 -11.74
CA LEU A 495 -34.89 2.63 -12.07
C LEU A 495 -35.34 2.32 -13.52
N GLU A 496 -36.46 2.91 -13.98
CA GLU A 496 -36.91 2.76 -15.36
C GLU A 496 -35.97 3.41 -16.38
N ALA A 497 -35.28 4.49 -16.01
CA ALA A 497 -34.26 5.11 -16.85
C ALA A 497 -33.05 4.18 -17.03
N VAL A 498 -32.56 3.55 -15.97
CA VAL A 498 -31.46 2.56 -16.05
C VAL A 498 -31.88 1.38 -16.93
N LYS A 499 -33.11 0.87 -16.74
CA LYS A 499 -33.62 -0.23 -17.60
C LYS A 499 -33.53 0.13 -19.08
N ARG A 500 -34.07 1.30 -19.47
CA ARG A 500 -34.07 1.73 -20.86
C ARG A 500 -32.67 1.91 -21.42
N TRP A 501 -31.76 2.44 -20.61
CA TRP A 501 -30.36 2.60 -21.01
C TRP A 501 -29.71 1.23 -21.27
N MET A 502 -29.89 0.26 -20.38
CA MET A 502 -29.39 -1.09 -20.57
C MET A 502 -29.99 -1.79 -21.82
N ASP A 503 -31.27 -1.54 -22.10
CA ASP A 503 -31.94 -2.12 -23.28
C ASP A 503 -31.34 -1.60 -24.60
N THR A 504 -30.74 -0.40 -24.60
CA THR A 504 -30.17 0.25 -25.79
C THR A 504 -28.66 0.15 -25.88
N HIS A 505 -27.94 -0.24 -24.79
CA HIS A 505 -26.49 -0.26 -24.70
C HIS A 505 -25.92 -1.65 -24.38
N GLU A 506 -26.69 -2.72 -24.63
CA GLU A 506 -26.26 -4.08 -24.30
C GLU A 506 -24.95 -4.46 -24.99
N GLU A 507 -24.80 -4.12 -26.30
CA GLU A 507 -23.57 -4.37 -27.04
C GLU A 507 -22.39 -3.59 -26.46
N ALA A 508 -22.57 -2.33 -26.07
CA ALA A 508 -21.51 -1.52 -25.46
C ALA A 508 -21.05 -2.07 -24.11
N ILE A 509 -21.98 -2.64 -23.32
CA ILE A 509 -21.63 -3.33 -22.06
C ILE A 509 -20.77 -4.57 -22.35
N GLN A 510 -21.18 -5.39 -23.35
CA GLN A 510 -20.43 -6.57 -23.75
C GLN A 510 -19.03 -6.23 -24.28
N GLU A 511 -18.91 -5.16 -25.10
CA GLU A 511 -17.63 -4.66 -25.60
C GLU A 511 -16.70 -4.19 -24.48
N ALA A 512 -17.23 -3.47 -23.49
CA ALA A 512 -16.45 -3.01 -22.35
C ALA A 512 -15.93 -4.21 -21.48
N LEU A 513 -16.78 -5.20 -21.24
CA LEU A 513 -16.42 -6.41 -20.50
C LEU A 513 -15.40 -7.28 -21.26
N PHE A 514 -15.53 -7.36 -22.58
CA PHE A 514 -14.52 -7.98 -23.43
C PHE A 514 -13.19 -7.24 -23.39
N ALA A 515 -13.24 -5.91 -23.48
CA ALA A 515 -12.03 -5.07 -23.42
C ALA A 515 -11.29 -5.21 -22.09
N ASP A 516 -11.98 -5.35 -20.95
CA ASP A 516 -11.35 -5.47 -19.64
C ASP A 516 -10.92 -6.91 -19.33
N LEU A 517 -11.77 -7.91 -19.54
CA LEU A 517 -11.61 -9.28 -19.06
C LEU A 517 -11.56 -10.35 -20.16
N GLY A 518 -11.82 -10.00 -21.43
CA GLY A 518 -11.92 -10.96 -22.50
C GLY A 518 -13.17 -11.84 -22.45
N LYS A 519 -14.20 -11.44 -21.69
CA LYS A 519 -15.47 -12.18 -21.61
C LYS A 519 -16.18 -12.22 -22.96
N SER A 520 -16.63 -13.39 -23.39
CA SER A 520 -17.49 -13.50 -24.59
C SER A 520 -18.82 -12.77 -24.38
N ALA A 521 -19.50 -12.38 -25.45
CA ALA A 521 -20.80 -11.73 -25.37
C ALA A 521 -21.82 -12.56 -24.58
N PHE A 522 -21.78 -13.90 -24.74
CA PHE A 522 -22.64 -14.81 -23.98
C PHE A 522 -22.32 -14.77 -22.48
N GLU A 523 -21.06 -14.90 -22.12
CA GLU A 523 -20.65 -14.89 -20.70
C GLU A 523 -20.92 -13.54 -20.05
N ALA A 524 -20.65 -12.42 -20.75
CA ALA A 524 -20.99 -11.09 -20.29
C ALA A 524 -22.50 -10.92 -20.02
N TYR A 525 -23.33 -11.49 -20.90
CA TYR A 525 -24.79 -11.46 -20.70
C TYR A 525 -25.23 -12.33 -19.54
N GLU A 526 -24.78 -13.62 -19.50
CA GLU A 526 -25.15 -14.61 -18.48
C GLU A 526 -24.74 -14.17 -17.07
N THR A 527 -23.54 -13.62 -16.93
CA THR A 527 -22.92 -13.38 -15.62
C THR A 527 -23.08 -11.98 -15.08
N GLU A 528 -23.41 -11.00 -15.93
CA GLU A 528 -23.52 -9.61 -15.50
C GLU A 528 -24.85 -8.97 -15.94
N ILE A 529 -25.15 -8.94 -17.23
CA ILE A 529 -26.29 -8.19 -17.75
C ILE A 529 -27.63 -8.79 -17.28
N MET A 530 -27.77 -10.12 -17.39
CA MET A 530 -28.99 -10.83 -17.02
C MET A 530 -29.30 -10.67 -15.53
N LEU A 531 -28.29 -10.81 -14.68
CA LEU A 531 -28.45 -10.70 -13.21
C LEU A 531 -28.88 -9.30 -12.80
N VAL A 532 -28.27 -8.25 -13.37
CA VAL A 532 -28.68 -6.86 -13.14
C VAL A 532 -30.12 -6.63 -13.61
N ARG A 533 -30.53 -7.21 -14.75
CA ARG A 533 -31.91 -7.10 -15.23
C ARG A 533 -32.90 -7.78 -14.29
N GLU A 534 -32.54 -8.90 -13.70
CA GLU A 534 -33.39 -9.62 -12.72
C GLU A 534 -33.55 -8.82 -11.44
N GLU A 535 -32.46 -8.29 -10.88
CA GLU A 535 -32.49 -7.44 -9.68
C GLU A 535 -33.30 -6.15 -9.92
N LEU A 536 -33.07 -5.49 -11.06
CA LEU A 536 -33.81 -4.31 -11.47
C LEU A 536 -35.31 -4.62 -11.62
N HIS A 537 -35.64 -5.74 -12.24
CA HIS A 537 -37.06 -6.18 -12.39
C HIS A 537 -37.67 -6.40 -11.00
N TYR A 538 -37.01 -7.06 -10.11
CA TYR A 538 -37.48 -7.31 -8.76
C TYR A 538 -37.72 -6.00 -8.00
N LEU A 539 -36.73 -5.12 -7.95
CA LEU A 539 -36.85 -3.85 -7.24
C LEU A 539 -37.98 -2.98 -7.77
N ARG A 540 -38.12 -2.85 -9.12
CA ARG A 540 -39.22 -2.10 -9.75
C ARG A 540 -40.59 -2.67 -9.41
N THR A 541 -40.75 -3.97 -9.51
CA THR A 541 -42.03 -4.65 -9.28
C THR A 541 -42.46 -4.58 -7.82
N HIS A 542 -41.51 -4.64 -6.88
CA HIS A 542 -41.83 -4.69 -5.47
C HIS A 542 -41.59 -3.37 -4.72
N LEU A 543 -41.16 -2.27 -5.40
CA LEU A 543 -40.79 -1.01 -4.77
C LEU A 543 -41.82 -0.50 -3.77
N SER A 544 -43.10 -0.47 -4.14
CA SER A 544 -44.19 0.01 -3.29
C SER A 544 -44.36 -0.89 -2.05
N SER A 545 -44.20 -2.20 -2.18
CA SER A 545 -44.34 -3.14 -1.05
C SER A 545 -43.12 -3.11 -0.14
N LEU A 546 -41.92 -2.90 -0.70
CA LEU A 546 -40.68 -2.79 0.06
C LEU A 546 -40.66 -1.52 0.93
N ALA A 547 -41.15 -0.41 0.38
CA ALA A 547 -41.23 0.88 1.08
C ALA A 547 -42.47 1.02 1.99
N ALA A 548 -43.38 0.04 1.98
CA ALA A 548 -44.62 0.11 2.75
C ALA A 548 -44.36 0.04 4.25
N THR A 549 -45.22 0.78 5.00
CA THR A 549 -45.25 0.67 6.46
C THR A 549 -45.66 -0.74 6.90
N ALA A 550 -44.82 -1.44 7.64
CA ALA A 550 -45.14 -2.74 8.21
C ALA A 550 -45.80 -2.59 9.59
N TRP A 551 -46.99 -3.17 9.75
CA TRP A 551 -47.77 -3.09 10.96
C TRP A 551 -47.60 -4.35 11.80
N TYR A 552 -47.44 -4.15 13.13
CA TYR A 552 -47.26 -5.24 14.12
C TYR A 552 -48.33 -5.17 15.21
N HIS A 553 -48.67 -6.30 15.77
CA HIS A 553 -49.54 -6.34 16.92
C HIS A 553 -48.86 -5.75 18.16
N ALA A 554 -49.50 -4.74 18.77
CA ALA A 554 -49.00 -4.19 20.00
C ALA A 554 -49.27 -5.17 21.17
N PRO A 555 -48.25 -5.47 22.02
CA PRO A 555 -48.46 -6.33 23.17
C PRO A 555 -49.45 -5.67 24.15
N ILE A 556 -50.19 -6.47 24.93
CA ILE A 556 -51.20 -5.99 25.86
C ILE A 556 -50.68 -5.00 26.89
N THR A 557 -49.39 -5.11 27.24
CA THR A 557 -48.68 -4.16 28.13
C THR A 557 -48.54 -2.77 27.53
N GLN A 558 -48.68 -2.64 26.22
CA GLN A 558 -48.62 -1.37 25.48
C GLN A 558 -50.00 -0.91 24.97
N TRP A 559 -51.08 -1.67 25.27
CA TRP A 559 -52.43 -1.26 24.87
C TRP A 559 -52.84 0.04 25.57
N PRO A 560 -53.54 0.95 24.91
CA PRO A 560 -53.89 0.97 23.50
C PRO A 560 -52.84 1.70 22.65
N SER A 561 -52.16 0.96 21.76
CA SER A 561 -51.17 1.51 20.85
C SER A 561 -51.19 0.77 19.51
N ARG A 562 -50.58 1.37 18.50
CA ARG A 562 -50.25 0.75 17.21
C ARG A 562 -48.72 0.71 17.06
N CYS A 563 -48.20 -0.44 16.67
CA CYS A 563 -46.79 -0.65 16.42
C CYS A 563 -46.58 -0.79 14.92
N PHE A 564 -45.58 -0.09 14.37
CA PHE A 564 -45.24 -0.18 12.96
C PHE A 564 -43.79 0.19 12.73
N THR A 565 -43.23 -0.25 11.60
CA THR A 565 -41.93 0.21 11.12
C THR A 565 -42.10 0.98 9.82
N VAL A 566 -41.22 1.96 9.63
CA VAL A 566 -41.11 2.75 8.40
C VAL A 566 -39.71 2.57 7.89
N GLN A 567 -39.57 2.30 6.59
CA GLN A 567 -38.27 2.27 5.92
C GLN A 567 -37.90 3.67 5.50
N GLU A 568 -36.69 4.10 5.84
CA GLU A 568 -36.13 5.38 5.40
C GLU A 568 -34.73 5.19 4.83
N PRO A 569 -34.36 5.96 3.77
CA PRO A 569 -32.99 5.94 3.25
C PRO A 569 -31.98 6.39 4.32
N TYR A 570 -30.76 5.88 4.26
CA TYR A 570 -29.66 6.37 5.11
C TYR A 570 -29.30 7.82 4.77
N GLY A 571 -29.18 8.16 3.49
CA GLY A 571 -28.81 9.48 3.02
C GLY A 571 -27.86 9.43 1.85
N GLN A 572 -26.57 9.68 2.08
CA GLN A 572 -25.52 9.60 1.10
C GLN A 572 -24.74 8.30 1.24
N VAL A 573 -24.64 7.53 0.17
CA VAL A 573 -24.04 6.20 0.14
C VAL A 573 -22.82 6.18 -0.75
N LEU A 574 -21.73 5.53 -0.28
CA LEU A 574 -20.56 5.18 -1.09
C LEU A 574 -20.66 3.71 -1.50
N ILE A 575 -20.54 3.43 -2.81
CA ILE A 575 -20.43 2.08 -3.37
C ILE A 575 -19.06 1.94 -4.00
N MET A 576 -18.25 0.99 -3.51
CA MET A 576 -16.90 0.70 -4.03
C MET A 576 -16.90 -0.69 -4.64
N ALA A 577 -16.79 -0.77 -5.95
CA ALA A 577 -16.92 -2.00 -6.72
C ALA A 577 -15.57 -2.58 -7.16
N PRO A 578 -15.45 -3.92 -7.27
CA PRO A 578 -14.25 -4.62 -7.74
C PRO A 578 -14.19 -4.69 -9.27
N TRP A 579 -13.20 -5.40 -9.78
CA TRP A 579 -12.87 -5.50 -11.20
C TRP A 579 -13.35 -6.81 -11.88
N ASN A 580 -13.75 -7.82 -11.11
CA ASN A 580 -14.01 -9.17 -11.65
C ASN A 580 -15.38 -9.33 -12.33
N TYR A 581 -16.40 -8.67 -11.81
CA TYR A 581 -17.72 -8.48 -12.44
C TYR A 581 -18.05 -6.99 -12.34
N PRO A 582 -17.34 -6.16 -13.12
CA PRO A 582 -17.30 -4.73 -12.87
C PRO A 582 -18.64 -4.03 -13.14
N PHE A 583 -19.46 -4.54 -14.09
CA PHE A 583 -20.77 -4.00 -14.35
C PHE A 583 -21.79 -4.44 -13.29
N LEU A 584 -21.90 -5.75 -13.05
CA LEU A 584 -22.82 -6.32 -12.07
C LEU A 584 -22.60 -5.71 -10.67
N LEU A 585 -21.37 -5.82 -10.15
CA LEU A 585 -21.05 -5.41 -8.79
C LEU A 585 -21.00 -3.89 -8.57
N SER A 586 -21.12 -3.11 -9.64
CA SER A 586 -21.35 -1.67 -9.60
C SER A 586 -22.86 -1.33 -9.65
N VAL A 587 -23.59 -1.96 -10.56
CA VAL A 587 -24.96 -1.55 -10.87
C VAL A 587 -25.99 -2.14 -9.89
N ASP A 588 -25.84 -3.38 -9.46
CA ASP A 588 -26.78 -3.99 -8.50
C ASP A 588 -26.90 -3.20 -7.18
N PRO A 589 -25.80 -2.88 -6.47
CA PRO A 589 -25.89 -2.06 -5.27
C PRO A 589 -26.34 -0.63 -5.58
N LEU A 590 -26.03 -0.08 -6.77
CA LEU A 590 -26.54 1.22 -7.20
C LEU A 590 -28.07 1.20 -7.33
N LEU A 591 -28.64 0.18 -7.96
CA LEU A 591 -30.10 0.02 -8.10
C LEU A 591 -30.77 -0.11 -6.73
N ALA A 592 -30.17 -0.86 -5.83
CA ALA A 592 -30.64 -1.03 -4.47
C ALA A 592 -30.66 0.30 -3.68
N ALA A 593 -29.59 1.08 -3.77
CA ALA A 593 -29.49 2.38 -3.14
C ALA A 593 -30.50 3.40 -3.70
N ILE A 594 -30.71 3.41 -5.02
CA ILE A 594 -31.72 4.22 -5.70
C ILE A 594 -33.13 3.82 -5.25
N ALA A 595 -33.44 2.51 -5.21
CA ALA A 595 -34.73 2.00 -4.76
C ALA A 595 -35.02 2.39 -3.30
N ALA A 596 -34.03 2.35 -2.44
CA ALA A 596 -34.15 2.80 -1.05
C ALA A 596 -34.29 4.32 -0.91
N GLY A 597 -33.83 5.12 -1.89
CA GLY A 597 -33.99 6.58 -1.93
C GLY A 597 -32.74 7.35 -1.48
N ASN A 598 -31.56 6.76 -1.59
CA ASN A 598 -30.29 7.40 -1.25
C ASN A 598 -29.73 8.21 -2.43
N CYS A 599 -28.87 9.18 -2.12
CA CYS A 599 -27.88 9.70 -3.05
C CYS A 599 -26.65 8.79 -3.08
N VAL A 600 -25.96 8.67 -4.23
CA VAL A 600 -24.91 7.67 -4.40
C VAL A 600 -23.66 8.25 -5.02
N VAL A 601 -22.51 7.94 -4.43
CA VAL A 601 -21.19 8.01 -5.07
C VAL A 601 -20.76 6.60 -5.42
N LEU A 602 -20.64 6.31 -6.72
CA LEU A 602 -20.16 5.03 -7.23
C LEU A 602 -18.68 5.13 -7.57
N LYS A 603 -17.87 4.22 -7.04
CA LYS A 603 -16.44 4.11 -7.30
C LYS A 603 -16.12 2.77 -7.96
N PRO A 604 -16.15 2.70 -9.30
CA PRO A 604 -15.74 1.49 -10.02
C PRO A 604 -14.24 1.25 -9.92
N SER A 605 -13.80 0.03 -10.23
CA SER A 605 -12.40 -0.35 -10.15
C SER A 605 -11.56 0.24 -11.28
N ALA A 606 -10.39 0.77 -10.95
CA ALA A 606 -9.39 1.21 -11.93
C ALA A 606 -8.77 0.04 -12.75
N TYR A 607 -8.98 -1.22 -12.33
CA TYR A 607 -8.50 -2.39 -13.07
C TYR A 607 -9.45 -2.84 -14.19
N ALA A 608 -10.65 -2.24 -14.25
CA ALA A 608 -11.61 -2.42 -15.34
C ALA A 608 -11.93 -1.05 -15.99
N PRO A 609 -10.96 -0.46 -16.71
CA PRO A 609 -11.08 0.93 -17.17
C PRO A 609 -12.14 1.14 -18.25
N ALA A 610 -12.40 0.14 -19.11
CA ALA A 610 -13.44 0.25 -20.14
C ALA A 610 -14.82 0.26 -19.51
N THR A 611 -15.08 -0.63 -18.56
CA THR A 611 -16.34 -0.67 -17.81
C THR A 611 -16.50 0.55 -16.90
N SER A 612 -15.41 1.03 -16.27
CA SER A 612 -15.42 2.24 -15.45
C SER A 612 -15.89 3.45 -16.26
N LYS A 613 -15.33 3.62 -17.45
CA LYS A 613 -15.72 4.69 -18.38
C LYS A 613 -17.17 4.56 -18.82
N LEU A 614 -17.62 3.35 -19.17
CA LEU A 614 -19.02 3.10 -19.56
C LEU A 614 -19.99 3.44 -18.43
N LEU A 615 -19.65 3.08 -17.19
CA LEU A 615 -20.45 3.43 -16.01
C LEU A 615 -20.49 4.95 -15.78
N HIS A 616 -19.38 5.64 -16.02
CA HIS A 616 -19.33 7.10 -15.96
C HIS A 616 -20.25 7.73 -17.02
N GLU A 617 -20.22 7.23 -18.24
CA GLU A 617 -21.10 7.67 -19.35
C GLU A 617 -22.57 7.42 -19.00
N MET A 618 -22.93 6.20 -18.55
CA MET A 618 -24.27 5.84 -18.12
C MET A 618 -24.81 6.77 -17.03
N VAL A 619 -24.03 6.96 -15.99
CA VAL A 619 -24.48 7.76 -14.84
C VAL A 619 -24.59 9.23 -15.20
N SER A 620 -23.65 9.78 -15.98
CA SER A 620 -23.68 11.18 -16.43
C SER A 620 -24.84 11.48 -17.37
N GLU A 621 -25.28 10.48 -18.16
CA GLU A 621 -26.46 10.60 -19.04
C GLU A 621 -27.78 10.55 -18.26
N LEU A 622 -27.86 9.71 -17.22
CA LEU A 622 -29.12 9.41 -16.54
C LEU A 622 -29.38 10.27 -15.30
N PHE A 623 -28.34 10.81 -14.67
CA PHE A 623 -28.46 11.43 -13.36
C PHE A 623 -27.66 12.73 -13.24
N ASP A 624 -28.20 13.66 -12.47
CA ASP A 624 -27.45 14.81 -12.00
C ASP A 624 -26.41 14.34 -10.99
N PRO A 625 -25.16 14.83 -11.01
CA PRO A 625 -24.09 14.40 -10.07
C PRO A 625 -24.43 14.67 -8.60
N GLU A 626 -25.34 15.62 -8.33
CA GLU A 626 -25.88 15.88 -6.99
C GLU A 626 -26.77 14.73 -6.47
N TYR A 627 -27.19 13.81 -7.32
CA TYR A 627 -27.99 12.65 -6.97
C TYR A 627 -27.17 11.37 -7.08
N VAL A 628 -26.62 11.05 -8.25
CA VAL A 628 -25.73 9.91 -8.48
C VAL A 628 -24.51 10.38 -9.25
N ALA A 629 -23.33 10.06 -8.78
CA ALA A 629 -22.09 10.39 -9.44
C ALA A 629 -21.12 9.21 -9.47
N VAL A 630 -20.28 9.13 -10.51
CA VAL A 630 -19.16 8.20 -10.60
C VAL A 630 -17.87 8.96 -10.32
N VAL A 631 -17.04 8.40 -9.45
CA VAL A 631 -15.68 8.85 -9.22
C VAL A 631 -14.74 7.80 -9.76
N GLU A 632 -14.13 8.05 -10.91
CA GLU A 632 -13.10 7.20 -11.49
C GLU A 632 -11.77 7.41 -10.76
N GLY A 633 -10.79 6.55 -11.02
CA GLY A 633 -9.45 6.68 -10.46
C GLY A 633 -9.03 5.50 -9.59
N GLY A 634 -7.88 5.65 -8.91
CA GLY A 634 -7.21 4.58 -8.19
C GLY A 634 -7.19 4.76 -6.67
N ARG A 635 -6.01 4.59 -6.11
CA ARG A 635 -5.81 4.61 -4.64
C ARG A 635 -6.08 5.99 -4.04
N ALA A 636 -5.69 7.06 -4.72
CA ALA A 636 -5.84 8.42 -4.21
C ALA A 636 -7.32 8.80 -4.07
N GLU A 637 -8.13 8.48 -5.08
CA GLU A 637 -9.58 8.72 -5.07
C GLU A 637 -10.27 7.85 -4.02
N ASN A 638 -9.86 6.56 -3.89
CA ASN A 638 -10.36 5.69 -2.83
C ASN A 638 -10.12 6.28 -1.44
N GLN A 639 -8.91 6.77 -1.19
CA GLN A 639 -8.56 7.39 0.09
C GLN A 639 -9.37 8.66 0.32
N SER A 640 -9.50 9.53 -0.70
CA SER A 640 -10.30 10.74 -0.62
C SER A 640 -11.77 10.49 -0.29
N LEU A 641 -12.35 9.46 -0.91
CA LEU A 641 -13.71 9.05 -0.62
C LEU A 641 -13.85 8.53 0.80
N LEU A 642 -12.90 7.72 1.28
CA LEU A 642 -12.93 7.17 2.63
C LEU A 642 -12.70 8.21 3.74
N GLU A 643 -12.13 9.36 3.40
CA GLU A 643 -12.01 10.52 4.30
C GLU A 643 -13.34 11.30 4.45
N GLN A 644 -14.29 11.12 3.51
CA GLN A 644 -15.59 11.77 3.57
C GLN A 644 -16.55 11.04 4.51
N LYS A 645 -17.47 11.79 5.11
CA LYS A 645 -18.55 11.22 5.92
C LYS A 645 -19.69 10.75 5.05
N PHE A 646 -19.79 9.46 4.81
CA PHE A 646 -20.97 8.83 4.23
C PHE A 646 -21.92 8.31 5.31
N ASP A 647 -23.20 8.14 4.97
CA ASP A 647 -24.20 7.57 5.88
C ASP A 647 -24.29 6.05 5.75
N TYR A 648 -23.75 5.49 4.66
CA TYR A 648 -23.57 4.05 4.44
C TYR A 648 -22.43 3.79 3.45
N ILE A 649 -21.67 2.69 3.65
CA ILE A 649 -20.66 2.25 2.68
C ILE A 649 -20.93 0.79 2.28
N PHE A 650 -21.04 0.54 0.99
CA PHE A 650 -21.09 -0.80 0.41
C PHE A 650 -19.77 -1.07 -0.34
N PHE A 651 -19.04 -2.07 0.10
CA PHE A 651 -17.74 -2.41 -0.45
C PHE A 651 -17.70 -3.89 -0.86
N THR A 652 -17.20 -4.15 -2.07
CA THR A 652 -16.88 -5.48 -2.56
C THR A 652 -15.41 -5.53 -2.96
N GLY A 653 -14.65 -6.50 -2.42
CA GLY A 653 -13.22 -6.61 -2.72
C GLY A 653 -12.45 -7.55 -1.80
N SER A 654 -11.14 -7.33 -1.66
CA SER A 654 -10.30 -8.17 -0.80
C SER A 654 -10.51 -7.90 0.69
N VAL A 655 -10.22 -8.90 1.53
CA VAL A 655 -10.31 -8.83 3.00
C VAL A 655 -9.50 -7.66 3.55
N ASP A 656 -8.28 -7.46 3.05
CA ASP A 656 -7.40 -6.40 3.56
C ASP A 656 -7.92 -5.00 3.25
N VAL A 657 -8.47 -4.78 2.05
CA VAL A 657 -9.10 -3.49 1.71
C VAL A 657 -10.41 -3.33 2.48
N GLY A 658 -11.17 -4.40 2.72
CA GLY A 658 -12.36 -4.37 3.57
C GLY A 658 -12.07 -3.89 4.99
N LYS A 659 -10.96 -4.31 5.58
CA LYS A 659 -10.49 -3.82 6.89
C LYS A 659 -10.17 -2.32 6.87
N ILE A 660 -9.55 -1.82 5.77
CA ILE A 660 -9.28 -0.39 5.60
C ILE A 660 -10.58 0.40 5.52
N VAL A 661 -11.54 -0.06 4.71
CA VAL A 661 -12.87 0.56 4.59
C VAL A 661 -13.60 0.60 5.93
N MET A 662 -13.60 -0.52 6.66
CA MET A 662 -14.23 -0.60 7.99
C MET A 662 -13.57 0.35 8.99
N THR A 663 -12.24 0.46 8.96
CA THR A 663 -11.48 1.37 9.84
C THR A 663 -11.81 2.84 9.55
N ALA A 664 -11.93 3.21 8.27
CA ALA A 664 -12.33 4.54 7.87
C ALA A 664 -13.79 4.85 8.26
N ALA A 665 -14.71 3.92 8.01
CA ALA A 665 -16.11 4.03 8.39
C ALA A 665 -16.31 4.21 9.91
N ALA A 666 -15.49 3.54 10.72
CA ALA A 666 -15.54 3.63 12.19
C ALA A 666 -15.30 5.05 12.70
N GLN A 667 -14.53 5.89 11.99
CA GLN A 667 -14.28 7.29 12.38
C GLN A 667 -15.56 8.13 12.40
N HIS A 668 -16.55 7.75 11.58
CA HIS A 668 -17.83 8.44 11.44
C HIS A 668 -19.01 7.63 11.95
N LEU A 669 -18.76 6.44 12.53
CA LEU A 669 -19.80 5.46 12.91
C LEU A 669 -20.70 5.07 11.72
N THR A 670 -20.13 5.07 10.52
CA THR A 670 -20.86 4.73 9.29
C THR A 670 -21.05 3.22 9.23
N PRO A 671 -22.29 2.72 9.09
CA PRO A 671 -22.56 1.30 8.87
C PRO A 671 -22.03 0.85 7.51
N VAL A 672 -21.56 -0.41 7.45
CA VAL A 672 -20.95 -0.99 6.24
C VAL A 672 -21.56 -2.33 5.87
N THR A 673 -21.65 -2.60 4.57
CA THR A 673 -21.69 -3.97 4.02
C THR A 673 -20.34 -4.25 3.38
N LEU A 674 -19.74 -5.37 3.72
CA LEU A 674 -18.47 -5.84 3.19
C LEU A 674 -18.68 -7.19 2.53
N GLU A 675 -18.55 -7.23 1.21
CA GLU A 675 -18.57 -8.45 0.41
C GLU A 675 -17.14 -8.82 0.06
N LEU A 676 -16.62 -9.82 0.75
CA LEU A 676 -15.22 -10.22 0.66
C LEU A 676 -15.11 -11.61 0.05
N GLY A 677 -13.92 -12.14 -0.06
CA GLY A 677 -13.70 -13.47 -0.63
C GLY A 677 -13.51 -14.56 0.40
N GLY A 678 -12.67 -15.50 0.07
CA GLY A 678 -12.25 -16.61 0.91
C GLY A 678 -12.06 -17.90 0.14
N LYS A 679 -11.44 -18.90 0.76
CA LYS A 679 -11.23 -20.20 0.13
C LYS A 679 -12.49 -21.04 0.24
N SER A 680 -13.35 -20.98 -0.78
CA SER A 680 -14.64 -21.69 -0.84
C SER A 680 -14.46 -23.19 -1.09
N PRO A 681 -14.75 -24.06 -0.10
CA PRO A 681 -14.61 -25.51 -0.25
C PRO A 681 -15.69 -26.09 -1.15
N CYS A 682 -15.31 -27.04 -2.01
CA CYS A 682 -16.21 -27.88 -2.78
C CYS A 682 -16.02 -29.34 -2.36
N ILE A 683 -16.95 -29.85 -1.56
CA ILE A 683 -16.88 -31.20 -1.01
C ILE A 683 -17.62 -32.15 -1.97
N VAL A 684 -16.98 -33.27 -2.31
CA VAL A 684 -17.57 -34.34 -3.13
C VAL A 684 -17.46 -35.63 -2.34
N ASP A 685 -18.58 -36.17 -1.88
CA ASP A 685 -18.59 -37.40 -1.11
C ASP A 685 -18.65 -38.65 -2.00
N GLU A 686 -18.53 -39.80 -1.41
CA GLU A 686 -18.54 -41.10 -2.09
C GLU A 686 -19.89 -41.44 -2.75
N THR A 687 -20.98 -40.76 -2.36
CA THR A 687 -22.34 -40.98 -2.87
C THR A 687 -22.68 -40.09 -4.05
N ALA A 688 -21.85 -39.08 -4.32
CA ALA A 688 -22.07 -38.05 -5.33
C ALA A 688 -22.20 -38.64 -6.74
N ASP A 689 -22.98 -37.99 -7.59
CA ASP A 689 -22.96 -38.21 -9.02
C ASP A 689 -21.73 -37.53 -9.64
N LEU A 690 -20.66 -38.29 -9.81
CA LEU A 690 -19.35 -37.74 -10.21
C LEU A 690 -19.35 -37.05 -11.57
N ALA A 691 -20.14 -37.60 -12.54
CA ALA A 691 -20.22 -36.97 -13.85
C ALA A 691 -20.95 -35.63 -13.81
N LEU A 692 -22.04 -35.57 -13.07
CA LEU A 692 -22.77 -34.32 -12.86
C LEU A 692 -21.98 -33.33 -12.01
N ALA A 693 -21.35 -33.81 -10.94
CA ALA A 693 -20.48 -32.97 -10.08
C ALA A 693 -19.35 -32.37 -10.89
N ALA A 694 -18.60 -33.16 -11.64
CA ALA A 694 -17.52 -32.66 -12.48
C ALA A 694 -17.99 -31.60 -13.49
N LYS A 695 -19.16 -31.85 -14.14
CA LYS A 695 -19.73 -30.89 -15.10
C LYS A 695 -20.01 -29.54 -14.45
N ARG A 696 -20.67 -29.52 -13.28
CA ARG A 696 -21.07 -28.29 -12.55
C ARG A 696 -19.85 -27.60 -11.95
N ILE A 697 -18.93 -28.33 -11.36
CA ILE A 697 -17.69 -27.80 -10.80
C ILE A 697 -16.83 -27.13 -11.88
N ILE A 698 -16.61 -27.79 -13.02
CA ILE A 698 -15.80 -27.23 -14.11
C ILE A 698 -16.45 -25.96 -14.68
N TRP A 699 -17.78 -25.97 -14.88
CA TRP A 699 -18.47 -24.74 -15.29
C TRP A 699 -18.25 -23.61 -14.27
N GLY A 700 -18.58 -23.83 -13.00
CA GLY A 700 -18.53 -22.76 -12.00
C GLY A 700 -17.12 -22.34 -11.59
N LYS A 701 -16.11 -23.23 -11.75
CA LYS A 701 -14.72 -22.88 -11.49
C LYS A 701 -14.12 -22.00 -12.59
N TYR A 702 -14.44 -22.28 -13.85
CA TYR A 702 -13.70 -21.63 -14.95
C TYR A 702 -14.46 -20.50 -15.65
N ILE A 703 -15.69 -20.23 -15.26
CA ILE A 703 -16.39 -18.99 -15.63
C ILE A 703 -15.55 -17.80 -15.14
N ASN A 704 -15.42 -16.76 -15.95
CA ASN A 704 -14.56 -15.60 -15.70
C ASN A 704 -13.09 -15.97 -15.39
N ALA A 705 -12.60 -17.07 -15.99
CA ALA A 705 -11.28 -17.64 -15.68
C ALA A 705 -11.05 -17.89 -14.18
N GLY A 706 -12.09 -18.22 -13.42
CA GLY A 706 -12.01 -18.47 -11.98
C GLY A 706 -11.83 -17.23 -11.12
N GLN A 707 -11.93 -16.04 -11.68
CA GLN A 707 -11.81 -14.75 -10.96
C GLN A 707 -13.16 -14.38 -10.31
N THR A 708 -13.66 -15.27 -9.46
CA THR A 708 -14.99 -15.22 -8.86
C THR A 708 -14.91 -15.53 -7.37
N CYS A 709 -15.42 -14.63 -6.53
CA CYS A 709 -15.35 -14.75 -5.06
C CYS A 709 -16.07 -15.99 -4.50
N VAL A 710 -17.00 -16.55 -5.24
CA VAL A 710 -17.73 -17.79 -4.91
C VAL A 710 -17.31 -18.99 -5.75
N ALA A 711 -16.27 -18.88 -6.59
CA ALA A 711 -15.79 -20.05 -7.33
C ALA A 711 -15.37 -21.17 -6.36
N PRO A 712 -15.62 -22.43 -6.70
CA PRO A 712 -14.95 -23.54 -6.01
C PRO A 712 -13.45 -23.30 -5.98
N ASP A 713 -12.91 -22.98 -4.82
CA ASP A 713 -11.50 -22.61 -4.72
C ASP A 713 -10.61 -23.85 -4.70
N TYR A 714 -11.09 -24.91 -4.09
CA TYR A 714 -10.49 -26.25 -4.09
C TYR A 714 -11.55 -27.34 -3.90
N ILE A 715 -11.23 -28.54 -4.35
CA ILE A 715 -12.07 -29.73 -4.13
C ILE A 715 -11.55 -30.55 -2.96
N LEU A 716 -12.47 -31.02 -2.14
CA LEU A 716 -12.26 -32.05 -1.12
C LEU A 716 -13.08 -33.25 -1.51
N CYS A 717 -12.48 -34.28 -2.10
CA CYS A 717 -13.21 -35.48 -2.45
C CYS A 717 -12.90 -36.66 -1.52
N HIS A 718 -13.90 -37.52 -1.29
CA HIS A 718 -13.65 -38.74 -0.57
C HIS A 718 -12.62 -39.59 -1.34
N GLU A 719 -11.64 -40.17 -0.61
CA GLU A 719 -10.49 -40.87 -1.21
C GLU A 719 -10.90 -41.98 -2.19
N SER A 720 -12.01 -42.67 -1.94
CA SER A 720 -12.51 -43.76 -2.76
C SER A 720 -12.99 -43.37 -4.16
N VAL A 721 -13.25 -42.05 -4.37
CA VAL A 721 -13.78 -41.56 -5.67
C VAL A 721 -12.81 -40.64 -6.40
N LYS A 722 -11.62 -40.37 -5.84
CA LYS A 722 -10.66 -39.37 -6.34
C LYS A 722 -10.32 -39.59 -7.81
N GLU A 723 -9.84 -40.80 -8.19
CA GLU A 723 -9.37 -41.05 -9.55
C GLU A 723 -10.51 -40.93 -10.57
N LYS A 724 -11.72 -41.40 -10.20
CA LYS A 724 -12.91 -41.25 -11.07
C LYS A 724 -13.32 -39.80 -11.21
N LEU A 725 -13.28 -39.05 -10.14
CA LEU A 725 -13.61 -37.62 -10.16
C LEU A 725 -12.60 -36.84 -11.01
N VAL A 726 -11.30 -37.04 -10.80
CA VAL A 726 -10.24 -36.37 -11.58
C VAL A 726 -10.41 -36.68 -13.08
N GLU A 727 -10.66 -37.91 -13.46
CA GLU A 727 -10.88 -38.23 -14.87
C GLU A 727 -12.17 -37.62 -15.43
N ALA A 728 -13.25 -37.55 -14.62
CA ALA A 728 -14.47 -36.86 -15.01
C ALA A 728 -14.24 -35.34 -15.17
N LEU A 729 -13.43 -34.73 -14.30
CA LEU A 729 -13.05 -33.28 -14.40
C LEU A 729 -12.26 -33.04 -15.69
N LYS A 730 -11.27 -33.88 -16.00
CA LYS A 730 -10.47 -33.80 -17.24
C LYS A 730 -11.34 -33.91 -18.50
N GLU A 731 -12.30 -34.81 -18.48
CA GLU A 731 -13.26 -34.97 -19.57
C GLU A 731 -14.11 -33.72 -19.78
N GLN A 732 -14.60 -33.09 -18.70
CA GLN A 732 -15.40 -31.87 -18.81
C GLN A 732 -14.56 -30.67 -19.26
N VAL A 733 -13.30 -30.54 -18.84
CA VAL A 733 -12.38 -29.46 -19.32
C VAL A 733 -12.22 -29.59 -20.85
N ARG A 734 -11.93 -30.82 -21.35
CA ARG A 734 -11.81 -31.07 -22.79
C ARG A 734 -13.10 -30.78 -23.55
N ARG A 735 -14.23 -31.11 -22.94
CA ARG A 735 -15.56 -30.90 -23.54
C ARG A 735 -15.92 -29.43 -23.67
N PHE A 736 -15.61 -28.61 -22.67
CA PHE A 736 -16.02 -27.21 -22.65
C PHE A 736 -15.02 -26.31 -23.38
N TRP A 737 -13.74 -26.61 -23.26
CA TRP A 737 -12.67 -25.70 -23.73
C TRP A 737 -11.91 -26.27 -24.95
N GLY A 738 -12.14 -27.51 -25.30
CA GLY A 738 -11.47 -28.19 -26.42
C GLY A 738 -10.11 -28.76 -26.06
N ALA A 739 -9.35 -29.15 -27.10
CA ALA A 739 -8.00 -29.72 -26.93
C ALA A 739 -6.91 -28.66 -26.74
N GLU A 740 -7.17 -27.41 -27.15
CA GLU A 740 -6.25 -26.27 -27.09
C GLU A 740 -6.99 -25.04 -26.51
N PRO A 741 -7.21 -25.02 -25.19
CA PRO A 741 -8.03 -23.98 -24.55
C PRO A 741 -7.55 -22.53 -24.83
N LEU A 742 -6.23 -22.30 -24.95
CA LEU A 742 -5.67 -20.97 -25.25
C LEU A 742 -6.04 -20.45 -26.66
N LYS A 743 -6.53 -21.32 -27.54
CA LYS A 743 -7.07 -20.92 -28.87
C LYS A 743 -8.57 -20.70 -28.85
N ASN A 744 -9.24 -21.02 -27.75
CA ASN A 744 -10.67 -20.83 -27.63
C ASN A 744 -10.96 -19.35 -27.43
N PRO A 745 -11.72 -18.68 -28.33
CA PRO A 745 -12.01 -17.24 -28.23
C PRO A 745 -12.93 -16.88 -27.05
N GLU A 746 -13.58 -17.89 -26.44
CA GLU A 746 -14.44 -17.72 -25.26
C GLU A 746 -13.67 -17.81 -23.94
N LEU A 747 -12.34 -18.11 -23.96
CA LEU A 747 -11.54 -18.18 -22.75
C LEU A 747 -11.20 -16.77 -22.25
N PRO A 748 -11.71 -16.34 -21.07
CA PRO A 748 -11.40 -15.04 -20.51
C PRO A 748 -9.91 -14.93 -20.15
N ARG A 749 -9.45 -13.68 -19.96
CA ARG A 749 -8.08 -13.41 -19.54
C ARG A 749 -8.00 -13.03 -18.05
N ILE A 750 -6.83 -13.18 -17.49
CA ILE A 750 -6.51 -12.67 -16.17
C ILE A 750 -6.39 -11.15 -16.24
N VAL A 751 -6.96 -10.45 -15.27
CA VAL A 751 -7.15 -9.00 -15.29
C VAL A 751 -5.86 -8.21 -15.51
N ASN A 752 -4.73 -8.67 -14.97
CA ASN A 752 -3.44 -7.99 -15.11
C ASN A 752 -2.25 -8.93 -14.89
N ARG A 753 -1.07 -8.46 -15.25
CA ARG A 753 0.19 -9.21 -15.15
C ARG A 753 0.49 -9.70 -13.74
N LYS A 754 0.24 -8.89 -12.71
CA LYS A 754 0.52 -9.26 -11.32
C LYS A 754 -0.26 -10.52 -10.90
N HIS A 755 -1.56 -10.56 -11.20
CA HIS A 755 -2.39 -11.74 -10.89
C HIS A 755 -2.01 -12.94 -11.75
N PHE A 756 -1.67 -12.71 -13.02
CA PHE A 756 -1.19 -13.76 -13.92
C PHE A 756 0.08 -14.41 -13.38
N ASP A 757 1.10 -13.63 -13.01
CA ASP A 757 2.38 -14.15 -12.49
C ASP A 757 2.18 -14.94 -11.18
N ARG A 758 1.30 -14.46 -10.28
CA ARG A 758 0.93 -15.17 -9.06
C ARG A 758 0.32 -16.55 -9.37
N LEU A 759 -0.61 -16.60 -10.31
CA LEU A 759 -1.27 -17.84 -10.72
C LEU A 759 -0.30 -18.82 -11.40
N CYS A 760 0.62 -18.34 -12.22
CA CYS A 760 1.69 -19.15 -12.80
C CYS A 760 2.54 -19.82 -11.71
N GLY A 761 2.82 -19.10 -10.61
CA GLY A 761 3.54 -19.66 -9.47
C GLY A 761 2.85 -20.84 -8.81
N TYR A 762 1.53 -20.95 -8.87
CA TYR A 762 0.78 -22.07 -8.30
C TYR A 762 0.88 -23.37 -9.11
N LEU A 763 1.27 -23.32 -10.37
CA LEU A 763 1.42 -24.52 -11.22
C LEU A 763 2.52 -25.46 -10.73
N ALA A 764 3.42 -24.98 -9.90
CA ALA A 764 4.46 -25.78 -9.26
C ALA A 764 3.97 -26.52 -7.98
N ASN A 765 2.74 -26.23 -7.52
CA ASN A 765 2.18 -26.82 -6.31
C ASN A 765 1.41 -28.12 -6.63
N GLY A 766 2.10 -29.22 -6.77
CA GLY A 766 1.47 -30.52 -7.04
C GLY A 766 1.64 -31.00 -8.49
N GLN A 767 0.82 -31.96 -8.88
CA GLN A 767 0.81 -32.59 -10.22
C GLN A 767 -0.29 -31.95 -11.07
N VAL A 768 0.06 -31.45 -12.23
CA VAL A 768 -0.90 -30.96 -13.23
C VAL A 768 -1.58 -32.18 -13.89
N GLU A 769 -2.87 -32.36 -13.68
CA GLU A 769 -3.68 -33.41 -14.26
C GLU A 769 -4.19 -33.05 -15.66
N ILE A 770 -4.52 -31.79 -15.89
CA ILE A 770 -4.89 -31.19 -17.17
C ILE A 770 -4.66 -29.69 -17.13
N GLY A 771 -4.41 -29.07 -18.27
CA GLY A 771 -4.11 -27.66 -18.42
C GLY A 771 -2.65 -27.34 -18.13
N GLY A 772 -2.37 -26.20 -17.51
CA GLY A 772 -1.03 -25.79 -17.09
C GLY A 772 -0.29 -24.93 -18.11
N HIS A 773 -0.77 -24.81 -19.35
CA HIS A 773 -0.16 -23.89 -20.32
C HIS A 773 -0.70 -22.46 -20.12
N THR A 774 0.13 -21.51 -20.42
CA THR A 774 -0.17 -20.08 -20.24
C THR A 774 0.28 -19.27 -21.44
N SER A 775 -0.37 -18.15 -21.68
CA SER A 775 0.03 -17.15 -22.68
C SER A 775 0.29 -15.82 -21.98
N GLU A 776 1.55 -15.42 -21.93
CA GLU A 776 1.96 -14.14 -21.33
C GLU A 776 1.51 -12.93 -22.16
N GLU A 777 1.37 -13.12 -23.47
CA GLU A 777 0.95 -12.08 -24.41
C GLU A 777 -0.52 -11.71 -24.19
N THR A 778 -1.38 -12.70 -24.01
CA THR A 778 -2.83 -12.51 -23.83
C THR A 778 -3.27 -12.52 -22.37
N LEU A 779 -2.37 -12.80 -21.43
CA LEU A 779 -2.63 -13.02 -20.01
C LEU A 779 -3.67 -14.13 -19.77
N GLN A 780 -3.65 -15.18 -20.60
CA GLN A 780 -4.54 -16.31 -20.48
C GLN A 780 -3.83 -17.53 -19.87
N MET A 781 -4.58 -18.29 -19.10
CA MET A 781 -4.15 -19.55 -18.49
C MET A 781 -5.20 -20.62 -18.77
N GLU A 782 -4.77 -21.80 -19.18
CA GLU A 782 -5.69 -22.93 -19.38
C GLU A 782 -6.40 -23.30 -18.08
N PRO A 783 -7.67 -23.76 -18.17
CA PRO A 783 -8.34 -24.45 -17.09
C PRO A 783 -7.47 -25.59 -16.55
N THR A 784 -6.98 -25.43 -15.32
CA THR A 784 -5.95 -26.30 -14.75
C THR A 784 -6.46 -27.03 -13.51
N VAL A 785 -6.34 -28.35 -13.48
CA VAL A 785 -6.62 -29.19 -12.31
C VAL A 785 -5.30 -29.70 -11.75
N LEU A 786 -5.10 -29.53 -10.45
CA LEU A 786 -3.92 -29.99 -9.72
C LEU A 786 -4.30 -31.13 -8.76
N SER A 787 -3.45 -32.15 -8.66
CA SER A 787 -3.53 -33.21 -7.64
C SER A 787 -2.23 -33.26 -6.81
N GLY A 788 -2.25 -34.02 -5.71
CA GLY A 788 -1.07 -34.13 -4.84
C GLY A 788 -0.71 -32.84 -4.11
N VAL A 789 -1.64 -31.92 -4.00
CA VAL A 789 -1.50 -30.65 -3.26
C VAL A 789 -1.66 -30.91 -1.76
N SER A 790 -0.84 -30.26 -0.95
CA SER A 790 -0.93 -30.24 0.51
C SER A 790 -1.53 -28.92 1.03
N TRP A 791 -1.94 -28.91 2.29
CA TRP A 791 -2.46 -27.71 2.94
C TRP A 791 -1.38 -26.63 3.15
N ASP A 792 -0.10 -26.99 3.09
CA ASP A 792 1.03 -26.08 3.28
C ASP A 792 1.50 -25.44 1.98
N ASP A 793 1.02 -25.92 0.84
CA ASP A 793 1.38 -25.38 -0.47
C ASP A 793 0.82 -23.96 -0.66
N ALA A 794 1.54 -23.13 -1.40
CA ALA A 794 1.18 -21.72 -1.61
C ALA A 794 -0.24 -21.53 -2.19
N VAL A 795 -0.68 -22.45 -3.07
CA VAL A 795 -2.03 -22.44 -3.66
C VAL A 795 -3.14 -22.63 -2.61
N MET A 796 -2.81 -23.13 -1.41
CA MET A 796 -3.75 -23.34 -0.31
C MET A 796 -3.70 -22.26 0.77
N GLN A 797 -2.78 -21.28 0.71
CA GLN A 797 -2.61 -20.26 1.73
C GLN A 797 -3.53 -19.05 1.55
N GLU A 798 -3.86 -18.70 0.31
CA GLU A 798 -4.76 -17.59 -0.02
C GLU A 798 -5.83 -18.01 -1.03
N GLU A 799 -6.84 -17.19 -1.26
CA GLU A 799 -7.85 -17.37 -2.30
C GLU A 799 -7.17 -17.37 -3.68
N ILE A 800 -7.41 -18.40 -4.48
CA ILE A 800 -6.73 -18.58 -5.78
C ILE A 800 -7.13 -17.48 -6.75
N PHE A 801 -8.43 -17.20 -6.87
CA PHE A 801 -8.98 -16.18 -7.76
C PHE A 801 -8.47 -16.30 -9.21
N GLY A 802 -8.53 -17.51 -9.74
CA GLY A 802 -8.00 -17.86 -11.06
C GLY A 802 -8.30 -19.29 -11.47
N PRO A 803 -7.89 -19.71 -12.69
CA PRO A 803 -8.29 -20.99 -13.31
C PRO A 803 -7.42 -22.18 -12.86
N VAL A 804 -7.08 -22.23 -11.57
CA VAL A 804 -6.35 -23.34 -10.95
C VAL A 804 -7.24 -24.01 -9.91
N LEU A 805 -7.42 -25.31 -9.98
CA LEU A 805 -8.32 -26.09 -9.14
C LEU A 805 -7.58 -27.25 -8.46
N PRO A 806 -7.14 -27.09 -7.22
CA PRO A 806 -6.55 -28.16 -6.43
C PRO A 806 -7.59 -29.20 -6.00
N VAL A 807 -7.20 -30.48 -6.04
CA VAL A 807 -8.00 -31.63 -5.58
C VAL A 807 -7.29 -32.32 -4.44
N LEU A 808 -7.85 -32.19 -3.23
CA LEU A 808 -7.42 -32.83 -2.01
C LEU A 808 -8.37 -33.97 -1.65
N THR A 809 -7.96 -34.87 -0.77
CA THR A 809 -8.76 -36.02 -0.33
C THR A 809 -9.03 -35.99 1.16
N TYR A 810 -10.12 -36.65 1.55
CA TYR A 810 -10.44 -36.98 2.92
C TYR A 810 -10.97 -38.40 3.05
N GLY A 811 -10.85 -39.02 4.23
CA GLY A 811 -11.38 -40.36 4.49
C GLY A 811 -12.61 -40.37 5.39
N ASP A 812 -12.72 -39.42 6.29
CA ASP A 812 -13.84 -39.29 7.24
C ASP A 812 -14.50 -37.91 7.13
N PHE A 813 -15.82 -37.89 6.88
CA PHE A 813 -16.59 -36.68 6.65
C PHE A 813 -16.71 -35.83 7.92
N ASP A 814 -16.85 -36.45 9.08
CA ASP A 814 -16.98 -35.73 10.36
C ASP A 814 -15.67 -35.06 10.79
N ALA A 815 -14.55 -35.77 10.57
CA ALA A 815 -13.22 -35.23 10.76
C ALA A 815 -12.96 -34.06 9.81
N LEU A 816 -13.36 -34.18 8.54
CA LEU A 816 -13.29 -33.12 7.55
C LEU A 816 -14.04 -31.87 8.01
N LEU A 817 -15.29 -31.98 8.41
CA LEU A 817 -16.07 -30.83 8.90
C LEU A 817 -15.45 -30.20 10.15
N THR A 818 -14.89 -31.03 11.03
CA THR A 818 -14.18 -30.55 12.22
C THR A 818 -12.96 -29.73 11.84
N PHE A 819 -12.19 -30.20 10.87
CA PHE A 819 -11.03 -29.49 10.34
C PHE A 819 -11.43 -28.17 9.65
N LEU A 820 -12.44 -28.19 8.78
CA LEU A 820 -12.89 -26.99 8.07
C LEU A 820 -13.39 -25.88 9.03
N ARG A 821 -13.92 -26.25 10.18
CA ARG A 821 -14.32 -25.27 11.21
C ARG A 821 -13.15 -24.51 11.84
N THR A 822 -11.93 -25.00 11.71
CA THR A 822 -10.72 -24.29 12.16
C THR A 822 -10.20 -23.28 11.14
N ARG A 823 -10.74 -23.30 9.92
CA ARG A 823 -10.36 -22.40 8.84
C ARG A 823 -11.21 -21.14 8.83
N PRO A 824 -10.73 -20.04 8.22
CA PRO A 824 -11.55 -18.85 8.00
C PRO A 824 -12.86 -19.18 7.29
N LYS A 825 -13.93 -18.50 7.67
CA LYS A 825 -15.24 -18.71 7.05
C LYS A 825 -15.25 -18.15 5.63
N SER A 826 -15.52 -19.03 4.66
CA SER A 826 -15.58 -18.68 3.24
C SER A 826 -16.90 -17.98 2.88
N LEU A 827 -16.88 -17.28 1.75
CA LEU A 827 -18.10 -16.68 1.19
C LEU A 827 -19.05 -17.76 0.66
N ALA A 828 -18.52 -18.83 0.05
CA ALA A 828 -19.35 -19.94 -0.41
C ALA A 828 -18.90 -21.29 0.17
N GLY A 829 -19.85 -22.24 0.25
CA GLY A 829 -19.62 -23.65 0.56
C GLY A 829 -20.46 -24.55 -0.33
N TYR A 830 -19.85 -25.63 -0.84
CA TYR A 830 -20.47 -26.54 -1.80
C TYR A 830 -20.35 -27.97 -1.34
N LEU A 831 -21.45 -28.73 -1.49
CA LEU A 831 -21.48 -30.16 -1.20
C LEU A 831 -22.18 -30.94 -2.33
N PHE A 832 -21.49 -31.92 -2.89
CA PHE A 832 -22.07 -32.89 -3.81
C PHE A 832 -22.25 -34.21 -3.06
N THR A 833 -23.50 -34.60 -2.87
CA THR A 833 -23.90 -35.78 -2.09
C THR A 833 -25.26 -36.30 -2.49
N ARG A 834 -25.52 -37.58 -2.17
CA ARG A 834 -26.87 -38.19 -2.09
C ARG A 834 -27.24 -38.56 -0.65
N SER A 835 -26.34 -38.31 0.31
CA SER A 835 -26.57 -38.59 1.72
C SER A 835 -27.25 -37.39 2.39
N THR A 836 -28.45 -37.55 2.89
CA THR A 836 -29.15 -36.55 3.69
C THR A 836 -28.48 -36.32 5.03
N GLU A 837 -27.72 -37.29 5.53
CA GLU A 837 -26.95 -37.18 6.76
C GLU A 837 -25.76 -36.24 6.56
N HIS A 838 -25.00 -36.36 5.46
CA HIS A 838 -23.90 -35.47 5.11
C HIS A 838 -24.42 -34.06 4.82
N GLU A 839 -25.57 -33.92 4.13
CA GLU A 839 -26.22 -32.62 3.90
C GLU A 839 -26.57 -31.94 5.22
N ASP A 840 -27.26 -32.66 6.11
CA ASP A 840 -27.63 -32.16 7.44
C ASP A 840 -26.41 -31.78 8.29
N ALA A 841 -25.35 -32.57 8.28
CA ALA A 841 -24.12 -32.31 9.00
C ALA A 841 -23.38 -31.08 8.43
N PHE A 842 -23.27 -30.97 7.12
CA PHE A 842 -22.69 -29.82 6.42
C PHE A 842 -23.40 -28.54 6.80
N LEU A 843 -24.72 -28.47 6.66
CA LEU A 843 -25.52 -27.27 6.95
C LEU A 843 -25.51 -26.88 8.43
N LYS A 844 -25.45 -27.84 9.35
CA LYS A 844 -25.49 -27.57 10.80
C LYS A 844 -24.13 -27.25 11.41
N ARG A 845 -23.06 -27.78 10.85
CA ARG A 845 -21.73 -27.76 11.48
C ARG A 845 -20.74 -26.80 10.81
N LEU A 846 -20.91 -26.50 9.53
CA LEU A 846 -20.04 -25.59 8.82
C LEU A 846 -20.70 -24.22 8.65
N SER A 847 -19.94 -23.14 8.86
CA SER A 847 -20.41 -21.75 8.70
C SER A 847 -19.75 -21.14 7.46
N PHE A 848 -20.55 -20.64 6.54
CA PHE A 848 -20.16 -19.96 5.30
C PHE A 848 -21.23 -18.91 4.93
N GLY A 849 -20.94 -18.00 4.01
CA GLY A 849 -21.88 -16.94 3.60
C GLY A 849 -23.13 -17.49 2.92
N GLY A 850 -22.97 -18.26 1.86
CA GLY A 850 -24.04 -18.95 1.13
C GLY A 850 -23.50 -20.22 0.45
N GLY A 851 -24.34 -21.02 -0.20
CA GLY A 851 -23.83 -22.22 -0.85
C GLY A 851 -24.89 -23.02 -1.61
N CYS A 852 -24.45 -24.10 -2.23
CA CYS A 852 -25.31 -25.04 -2.95
C CYS A 852 -25.08 -26.49 -2.53
N ILE A 853 -26.17 -27.24 -2.51
CA ILE A 853 -26.11 -28.69 -2.48
C ILE A 853 -26.28 -29.22 -3.91
N ASN A 854 -25.34 -30.05 -4.36
CA ASN A 854 -25.30 -30.63 -5.70
C ASN A 854 -25.20 -29.59 -6.85
N ASP A 855 -24.78 -28.37 -6.56
CA ASP A 855 -24.47 -27.35 -7.56
C ASP A 855 -23.39 -26.38 -7.02
N VAL A 856 -23.01 -25.41 -7.84
CA VAL A 856 -22.11 -24.32 -7.46
C VAL A 856 -22.62 -23.00 -8.01
N LEU A 857 -22.23 -21.87 -7.41
CA LEU A 857 -22.56 -20.51 -7.83
C LEU A 857 -24.06 -20.11 -7.81
N CYS A 858 -24.98 -20.99 -8.20
CA CYS A 858 -26.39 -20.67 -8.46
C CYS A 858 -27.14 -20.00 -7.30
N HIS A 859 -26.62 -20.10 -6.06
CA HIS A 859 -27.23 -19.42 -4.90
C HIS A 859 -27.14 -17.88 -4.96
N LEU A 860 -26.17 -17.33 -5.72
CA LEU A 860 -26.07 -15.89 -5.95
C LEU A 860 -26.96 -15.40 -7.10
N ALA A 861 -27.30 -16.28 -8.05
CA ALA A 861 -28.04 -15.92 -9.25
C ALA A 861 -29.57 -15.97 -9.02
N THR A 862 -30.02 -15.44 -7.88
CA THR A 862 -31.46 -15.39 -7.57
C THR A 862 -31.80 -14.25 -6.62
N THR A 863 -32.88 -13.54 -6.91
CA THR A 863 -33.43 -12.50 -6.03
C THR A 863 -34.22 -13.04 -4.84
N CYS A 864 -34.40 -14.38 -4.76
CA CYS A 864 -35.11 -15.01 -3.65
C CYS A 864 -34.27 -15.24 -2.41
N LEU A 865 -32.93 -15.30 -2.54
CA LEU A 865 -32.00 -15.58 -1.45
C LEU A 865 -31.13 -14.34 -1.19
N PRO A 866 -30.84 -14.04 0.10
CA PRO A 866 -29.83 -13.03 0.40
C PRO A 866 -28.45 -13.57 0.04
N PHE A 867 -27.59 -12.71 -0.47
CA PHE A 867 -26.19 -12.99 -0.74
C PHE A 867 -25.29 -12.13 0.16
N GLY A 868 -24.33 -12.72 0.83
CA GLY A 868 -23.38 -12.02 1.68
C GLY A 868 -22.52 -12.95 2.51
N GLY A 869 -21.39 -12.42 3.01
CA GLY A 869 -20.40 -13.15 3.78
C GLY A 869 -20.67 -13.21 5.28
N VAL A 870 -19.86 -14.01 5.98
CA VAL A 870 -19.89 -14.15 7.45
C VAL A 870 -18.46 -14.22 8.00
N GLY A 871 -18.14 -13.42 9.01
CA GLY A 871 -16.81 -13.38 9.62
C GLY A 871 -15.77 -12.81 8.63
N GLU A 872 -14.78 -13.60 8.26
CA GLU A 872 -13.71 -13.18 7.38
C GLU A 872 -14.16 -12.96 5.93
N SER A 873 -15.26 -13.59 5.52
CA SER A 873 -15.82 -13.40 4.16
C SER A 873 -16.74 -12.21 4.02
N GLY A 874 -17.04 -11.49 5.11
CA GLY A 874 -17.79 -10.25 5.03
C GLY A 874 -18.82 -10.04 6.15
N MET A 875 -19.63 -9.00 5.96
CA MET A 875 -20.77 -8.65 6.81
C MET A 875 -21.84 -7.92 6.01
N GLY A 876 -23.08 -8.12 6.39
CA GLY A 876 -24.24 -7.65 5.61
C GLY A 876 -24.64 -8.65 4.54
N SER A 877 -25.60 -8.27 3.72
CA SER A 877 -26.05 -9.07 2.58
C SER A 877 -26.95 -8.23 1.68
N TYR A 878 -27.15 -8.64 0.42
CA TYR A 878 -28.02 -7.98 -0.54
C TYR A 878 -28.71 -9.01 -1.43
N HIS A 879 -29.26 -8.67 -2.54
CA HIS A 879 -30.17 -9.32 -3.49
C HIS A 879 -31.63 -9.29 -3.07
N GLY A 880 -32.47 -8.97 -4.01
CA GLY A 880 -33.91 -8.91 -3.89
C GLY A 880 -34.41 -7.99 -2.77
N ARG A 881 -35.24 -8.52 -1.87
CA ARG A 881 -35.74 -7.80 -0.71
C ARG A 881 -34.60 -7.26 0.16
N ARG A 882 -33.53 -8.03 0.31
CA ARG A 882 -32.41 -7.69 1.16
C ARG A 882 -31.63 -6.49 0.63
N SER A 883 -31.55 -6.32 -0.70
CA SER A 883 -30.98 -5.14 -1.33
C SER A 883 -31.62 -3.84 -0.83
N PHE A 884 -32.95 -3.77 -0.84
CA PHE A 884 -33.69 -2.61 -0.36
C PHE A 884 -33.48 -2.39 1.14
N GLU A 885 -33.53 -3.46 1.95
CA GLU A 885 -33.36 -3.39 3.40
C GLU A 885 -31.94 -2.94 3.77
N THR A 886 -30.91 -3.38 3.05
CA THR A 886 -29.51 -3.03 3.29
C THR A 886 -29.22 -1.54 3.13
N PHE A 887 -29.88 -0.89 2.19
CA PHE A 887 -29.75 0.55 1.98
C PHE A 887 -30.85 1.39 2.66
N SER A 888 -31.60 0.77 3.59
CA SER A 888 -32.67 1.43 4.35
C SER A 888 -32.48 1.26 5.84
N HIS A 889 -32.75 2.31 6.60
CA HIS A 889 -32.91 2.23 8.06
C HIS A 889 -34.35 1.91 8.42
N THR A 890 -34.53 0.84 9.18
CA THR A 890 -35.87 0.46 9.68
C THR A 890 -36.19 1.19 10.98
N LYS A 891 -37.04 2.21 10.90
CA LYS A 891 -37.42 3.06 12.03
C LYS A 891 -38.65 2.49 12.75
N PRO A 892 -38.53 1.95 13.97
CA PRO A 892 -39.66 1.44 14.74
C PRO A 892 -40.45 2.57 15.40
N VAL A 893 -41.77 2.53 15.31
CA VAL A 893 -42.66 3.54 15.88
C VAL A 893 -43.78 2.88 16.69
N LEU A 894 -43.97 3.36 17.91
CA LEU A 894 -45.11 3.03 18.72
C LEU A 894 -46.01 4.26 18.90
N LYS A 895 -47.19 4.25 18.28
CA LYS A 895 -48.16 5.34 18.39
C LYS A 895 -49.19 5.05 19.45
N LYS A 896 -49.16 5.82 20.57
CA LYS A 896 -50.15 5.73 21.68
C LYS A 896 -51.41 6.44 21.37
N SER A 897 -52.56 5.92 21.95
CA SER A 897 -53.85 6.62 21.96
C SER A 897 -53.78 7.87 22.85
N LEU A 898 -54.32 8.97 22.39
CA LEU A 898 -54.47 10.19 23.18
C LEU A 898 -55.75 10.16 24.06
N ARG A 899 -56.69 9.21 23.81
CA ARG A 899 -57.96 9.11 24.51
C ARG A 899 -57.87 8.26 25.80
N VAL A 900 -56.96 7.37 25.86
CA VAL A 900 -56.80 6.43 26.99
C VAL A 900 -55.36 6.44 27.42
N ASP A 901 -55.18 6.71 28.70
CA ASP A 901 -53.87 6.54 29.35
C ASP A 901 -53.98 5.49 30.47
N VAL A 902 -52.87 4.80 30.77
CA VAL A 902 -52.82 3.71 31.76
C VAL A 902 -52.04 4.20 32.95
N PRO A 903 -52.74 4.63 34.05
CA PRO A 903 -52.10 5.24 35.20
C PRO A 903 -51.11 4.34 35.94
N VAL A 904 -51.14 3.01 35.68
CA VAL A 904 -50.27 2.04 36.39
C VAL A 904 -48.79 2.30 36.13
N ARG A 905 -48.43 2.93 35.01
CA ARG A 905 -47.01 3.19 34.65
C ARG A 905 -46.38 4.40 35.34
N TYR A 906 -47.21 5.29 35.93
CA TYR A 906 -46.70 6.53 36.52
C TYR A 906 -46.49 6.41 38.02
N PRO A 907 -45.59 7.19 38.61
CA PRO A 907 -45.52 7.27 40.05
C PRO A 907 -46.81 7.87 40.66
N PRO A 908 -47.10 7.58 41.97
CA PRO A 908 -46.39 6.69 42.88
C PRO A 908 -46.64 5.21 42.55
N TYR A 909 -45.63 4.35 42.72
CA TYR A 909 -45.67 2.94 42.32
C TYR A 909 -46.26 2.00 43.37
N LYS A 910 -46.65 2.53 44.53
CA LYS A 910 -47.20 1.75 45.65
C LYS A 910 -48.42 0.93 45.18
N ASN A 911 -48.36 -0.37 45.42
CA ASN A 911 -49.41 -1.37 45.05
C ASN A 911 -49.59 -1.67 43.54
N LYS A 912 -48.87 -1.04 42.64
CA LYS A 912 -49.01 -1.23 41.18
C LYS A 912 -48.32 -2.48 40.66
N ARG A 913 -47.29 -3.00 41.38
CA ARG A 913 -46.55 -4.22 41.01
C ARG A 913 -47.43 -5.45 40.79
N LYS A 914 -48.49 -5.62 41.61
CA LYS A 914 -49.39 -6.77 41.47
C LYS A 914 -50.16 -6.72 40.15
N TRP A 915 -50.53 -5.53 39.70
CA TRP A 915 -51.21 -5.30 38.43
C TRP A 915 -50.28 -5.59 37.24
N LEU A 916 -49.06 -5.10 37.26
CA LEU A 916 -48.08 -5.37 36.21
C LEU A 916 -47.79 -6.87 36.10
N LYS A 917 -47.64 -7.59 37.20
CA LYS A 917 -47.43 -9.04 37.18
C LYS A 917 -48.61 -9.84 36.60
N ARG A 918 -49.82 -9.30 36.58
CA ARG A 918 -50.97 -9.93 35.91
C ARG A 918 -51.00 -9.67 34.41
N LEU A 919 -50.53 -8.52 33.99
CA LEU A 919 -50.41 -8.15 32.56
C LEU A 919 -49.25 -8.83 31.86
N SER A 920 -48.21 -9.23 32.59
CA SER A 920 -47.01 -9.89 32.03
C SER A 920 -47.12 -11.42 31.96
N ARG A 921 -48.21 -12.01 32.44
CA ARG A 921 -48.57 -13.42 32.25
C ARG A 921 -49.56 -13.58 31.13
#